data_5f8c4f35082e2daa9b1bdc98e907e144
#
_entry.id   5f8c4f35082e2daa9b1bdc98e907e144
#
_cell.length_a   1.000
_cell.length_b   1.000
_cell.length_c   1.000
_cell.angle_alpha   90.00
_cell.angle_beta   90.00
_cell.angle_gamma   90.00
#
_symmetry.space_group_name_H-M   'P 1'
#
loop_
_entity.id
_entity.type
_entity.pdbx_description
1 polymer ?
#
loop_
_entity_poly.entity_id
_entity_poly.type
_entity_poly.pdbx_seq_one_letter_code
_entity_poly.pdbx_strand_id
1 'polypeptide(L)'
;MTGSVTWRRRVAALTAVLLPLAGLPLSASTAWAAPTEHITNGTFTDGTDPWWAGGTTLAARDGRLCVDVPAGAANPWDVSIGHNAVPLAAGARYTLRFTAQASAPVTVKANVQLNEAPWTTVTSRDVALTSQPGTHTYEFTGSVDSANGTLTFQLGGAATAYTFCLDDVSLTSEPGEDPGDGPEQVDNGRFDEGTLAWYSYGTTDTGVTDGALCTTVPGGLANPWDAGVGQNDVALVAGAQYTLSFRAKGSSAASVRAAVQLGEDPYTASLAQPLTLDTTWKSYSYTFTGAGDSAKGQVAFQLGGAATGFTFCLDDVSLVGGRAEEPYEPDTGPRVRVNQVGYLPAGPKAATVVTTRTEALPWQLRDAAGALVASGTSTPRGVDAASGQNVHTVDFSGFTRAGTGYTLVAAGETSHPFDISAELYRRLRADALQFFYVQRSGIAIDGGLVGAQYARPAGHLGVAPNRGDTDVPCQAGGCGYRLDVRGGWYDAGDHGKYVVNGGIATAQLLSTYERTKTAATGRFGTALGDGSLRVPERGNRIPDVLDEARWELDFLMRMQVPAGQPLAGMAHHKVHDQAWTGIPMQPQDDPQPRELHPPSTAATLNLAATAAQCARLFAPYDTAYARRCLTAARTAYAAAKQHPAVYADPNDGNGGGTYADGDVSDEFYWAAAELYLTTGEAGYLGDVTASRHHTGDVFTSSGFGWGSTAALGRLDLATVPSGLSTAERDRIRQSVLDAAGRYLSTQRGQAYGLPMPGDAGAYFWGANSNIINNAVVLATAYDLSGRTEFRDGAVQAMDYIFGRNALNQSYVTGWGEHAAQNQHTRIFANQADERLPHPPAGSLAGGANAGLDDPYAAKLLRGCKPMFCYVDHIESYATNEVAVNWNSALAWIASFLDDQGTAAPATAACTVRYIDYGRWQDGTGFTGQVEVTNTGTTTVDGWTLRFAWATDPVLREAWLGKATQDGATVTVTNETYNQRIQPGATVMVGFNATTALTLTKPPPALFTLNGTVCSSG
;
A
#
# COMPACT_ATOMS: atom_id res chain seq x y z
N MET A 1 -40.69 -60.58 -2.23
CA MET A 1 -41.93 -60.44 -2.98
C MET A 1 -41.89 -59.12 -3.62
N THR A 2 -41.33 -59.05 -4.81
CA THR A 2 -41.93 -59.03 -6.13
C THR A 2 -42.96 -57.89 -6.34
N GLY A 3 -42.62 -57.00 -7.28
CA GLY A 3 -43.63 -56.22 -7.93
C GLY A 3 -43.08 -55.02 -8.67
N SER A 4 -42.47 -55.27 -9.85
CA SER A 4 -42.33 -54.27 -10.93
C SER A 4 -43.67 -53.94 -11.55
N VAL A 5 -43.86 -52.74 -12.15
CA VAL A 5 -44.57 -52.53 -13.43
C VAL A 5 -44.48 -51.04 -13.88
N THR A 6 -43.82 -50.84 -14.93
CA THR A 6 -43.87 -50.08 -16.19
C THR A 6 -44.98 -49.08 -16.49
N TRP A 7 -44.60 -47.90 -17.07
CA TRP A 7 -45.05 -47.16 -18.24
C TRP A 7 -46.50 -46.66 -18.40
N ARG A 8 -46.68 -45.35 -18.62
CA ARG A 8 -47.22 -44.77 -19.89
C ARG A 8 -47.19 -43.24 -19.97
N ARG A 9 -46.76 -42.75 -21.11
CA ARG A 9 -46.87 -41.38 -21.61
C ARG A 9 -48.33 -40.94 -21.73
N ARG A 10 -48.64 -39.68 -21.44
CA ARG A 10 -49.73 -38.94 -22.13
C ARG A 10 -49.24 -37.50 -22.40
N VAL A 11 -49.30 -37.15 -23.72
CA VAL A 11 -49.24 -35.84 -24.29
C VAL A 11 -50.53 -35.09 -24.01
N ALA A 12 -50.51 -33.87 -23.57
CA ALA A 12 -51.60 -32.91 -23.67
C ALA A 12 -51.05 -31.54 -24.04
N ALA A 13 -51.47 -31.09 -25.24
CA ALA A 13 -51.26 -29.75 -25.73
C ALA A 13 -52.15 -28.77 -24.96
N LEU A 14 -51.60 -27.60 -24.61
CA LEU A 14 -52.36 -26.42 -24.27
C LEU A 14 -51.75 -25.18 -24.89
N THR A 15 -52.62 -24.46 -25.54
CA THR A 15 -52.54 -23.27 -26.30
C THR A 15 -51.87 -22.09 -25.61
N ALA A 16 -51.03 -21.40 -26.35
CA ALA A 16 -50.37 -20.12 -26.01
C ALA A 16 -51.38 -18.96 -26.01
N VAL A 17 -51.34 -18.15 -24.96
CA VAL A 17 -51.82 -16.76 -24.99
C VAL A 17 -50.58 -15.85 -24.99
N LEU A 18 -50.46 -15.11 -26.07
CA LEU A 18 -49.44 -14.07 -26.26
C LEU A 18 -49.86 -12.79 -25.54
N LEU A 19 -49.00 -12.30 -24.65
CA LEU A 19 -48.95 -10.91 -24.20
C LEU A 19 -47.57 -10.33 -24.56
N PRO A 20 -47.47 -9.11 -25.12
CA PRO A 20 -46.18 -8.59 -25.52
C PRO A 20 -45.41 -8.00 -24.34
N LEU A 21 -44.23 -8.55 -24.05
CA LEU A 21 -43.22 -7.88 -23.22
C LEU A 21 -42.32 -7.03 -24.14
N ALA A 22 -42.24 -5.76 -23.78
CA ALA A 22 -41.36 -4.80 -24.41
C ALA A 22 -39.89 -5.23 -24.30
N GLY A 23 -39.17 -5.14 -25.43
CA GLY A 23 -37.78 -5.60 -25.54
C GLY A 23 -36.79 -4.81 -24.72
N LEU A 24 -35.96 -5.55 -24.01
CA LEU A 24 -34.61 -5.14 -23.64
C LEU A 24 -33.67 -5.64 -24.74
N PRO A 25 -32.66 -4.86 -25.17
CA PRO A 25 -31.72 -5.34 -26.16
C PRO A 25 -30.84 -6.43 -25.53
N LEU A 26 -30.96 -7.65 -26.00
CA LEU A 26 -29.95 -8.66 -25.81
C LEU A 26 -28.69 -8.18 -26.53
N SER A 27 -27.61 -7.92 -25.81
CA SER A 27 -26.28 -7.79 -26.37
C SER A 27 -25.98 -9.06 -27.12
N ALA A 28 -25.86 -8.95 -28.46
CA ALA A 28 -25.38 -10.04 -29.30
C ALA A 28 -23.92 -10.33 -28.87
N SER A 29 -23.68 -11.48 -28.29
CA SER A 29 -22.34 -12.04 -28.21
C SER A 29 -21.86 -12.20 -29.63
N THR A 30 -20.83 -11.46 -30.04
CA THR A 30 -20.15 -11.69 -31.34
C THR A 30 -19.57 -13.09 -31.28
N ALA A 31 -20.14 -14.01 -32.01
CA ALA A 31 -19.55 -15.31 -32.25
C ALA A 31 -18.21 -15.07 -32.97
N TRP A 32 -17.10 -15.43 -32.36
CA TRP A 32 -15.78 -15.43 -32.98
C TRP A 32 -15.87 -16.29 -34.25
N ALA A 33 -15.37 -15.76 -35.40
CA ALA A 33 -15.24 -16.54 -36.60
C ALA A 33 -14.25 -17.69 -36.29
N ALA A 34 -14.65 -18.93 -36.59
CA ALA A 34 -13.78 -20.08 -36.40
C ALA A 34 -12.48 -19.90 -37.23
N PRO A 35 -11.32 -20.32 -36.71
CA PRO A 35 -10.07 -20.28 -37.44
C PRO A 35 -10.20 -20.93 -38.82
N THR A 36 -9.64 -20.31 -39.84
CA THR A 36 -9.72 -20.82 -41.23
C THR A 36 -8.63 -21.88 -41.45
N GLU A 37 -9.02 -23.11 -41.79
CA GLU A 37 -8.08 -24.19 -42.12
C GLU A 37 -7.58 -24.05 -43.56
N HIS A 38 -6.28 -24.14 -43.82
CA HIS A 38 -5.61 -23.95 -45.08
C HIS A 38 -5.04 -25.24 -45.68
N ILE A 39 -4.99 -26.33 -44.92
CA ILE A 39 -4.48 -27.61 -45.39
C ILE A 39 -5.67 -28.52 -45.72
N THR A 40 -5.64 -29.05 -46.92
CA THR A 40 -6.59 -30.07 -47.35
C THR A 40 -5.92 -31.44 -47.26
N ASN A 41 -6.70 -32.44 -46.88
CA ASN A 41 -6.24 -33.84 -46.72
C ASN A 41 -4.99 -33.95 -45.78
N GLY A 42 -5.01 -33.25 -44.67
CA GLY A 42 -3.93 -33.36 -43.67
C GLY A 42 -3.94 -34.62 -42.84
N THR A 43 -5.02 -35.41 -42.85
CA THR A 43 -5.20 -36.72 -42.20
C THR A 43 -4.90 -37.89 -43.16
N PHE A 44 -4.62 -37.65 -44.40
CA PHE A 44 -4.25 -38.63 -45.45
C PHE A 44 -5.22 -39.81 -45.60
N THR A 45 -6.46 -39.66 -45.19
CA THR A 45 -7.52 -40.70 -45.32
C THR A 45 -7.93 -40.93 -46.74
N ASP A 46 -7.80 -39.91 -47.62
CA ASP A 46 -8.18 -39.94 -49.03
C ASP A 46 -6.95 -40.06 -49.98
N GLY A 47 -5.87 -40.68 -49.48
CA GLY A 47 -4.61 -40.82 -50.21
C GLY A 47 -3.65 -39.67 -49.99
N THR A 48 -2.85 -39.31 -51.00
CA THR A 48 -1.79 -38.26 -50.84
C THR A 48 -2.07 -36.97 -51.63
N ASP A 49 -3.13 -36.88 -52.43
CA ASP A 49 -3.49 -35.66 -53.13
C ASP A 49 -4.10 -34.62 -52.19
N PRO A 50 -3.77 -33.31 -52.25
CA PRO A 50 -2.93 -32.60 -53.23
C PRO A 50 -1.47 -32.38 -52.80
N TRP A 51 -0.93 -33.22 -51.94
CA TRP A 51 0.47 -33.12 -51.51
C TRP A 51 1.43 -33.45 -52.62
N TRP A 52 2.57 -32.81 -52.67
CA TRP A 52 3.64 -33.05 -53.63
C TRP A 52 4.91 -33.57 -52.97
N ALA A 53 5.81 -34.17 -53.76
CA ALA A 53 7.13 -34.55 -53.33
C ALA A 53 8.21 -34.16 -54.34
N GLY A 54 9.41 -33.78 -53.86
CA GLY A 54 10.63 -33.58 -54.58
C GLY A 54 11.75 -34.51 -54.05
N GLY A 55 12.45 -35.22 -54.95
CA GLY A 55 13.53 -36.13 -54.54
C GLY A 55 13.09 -37.42 -53.86
N THR A 56 11.80 -37.68 -53.72
CA THR A 56 11.19 -38.90 -53.17
C THR A 56 9.81 -39.17 -53.77
N THR A 57 9.12 -40.22 -53.33
CA THR A 57 7.78 -40.57 -53.79
C THR A 57 6.83 -40.69 -52.59
N LEU A 58 5.65 -40.07 -52.67
CA LEU A 58 4.60 -40.12 -51.65
C LEU A 58 3.96 -41.52 -51.62
N ALA A 59 3.69 -42.05 -50.42
CA ALA A 59 2.93 -43.24 -50.21
C ALA A 59 1.98 -43.07 -49.02
N ALA A 60 0.70 -43.38 -49.17
CA ALA A 60 -0.22 -43.54 -48.04
C ALA A 60 0.02 -44.88 -47.39
N ARG A 61 0.40 -44.91 -46.13
CA ARG A 61 0.65 -46.15 -45.35
C ARG A 61 -0.07 -46.04 -44.00
N ASP A 62 -1.00 -46.90 -43.75
CA ASP A 62 -1.76 -46.97 -42.50
C ASP A 62 -2.40 -45.60 -42.09
N GLY A 63 -2.99 -44.93 -43.09
CA GLY A 63 -3.65 -43.60 -42.90
C GLY A 63 -2.70 -42.42 -42.71
N ARG A 64 -1.40 -42.56 -43.03
CA ARG A 64 -0.37 -41.51 -42.93
C ARG A 64 0.29 -41.32 -44.29
N LEU A 65 0.80 -40.13 -44.54
CA LEU A 65 1.70 -39.87 -45.67
C LEU A 65 3.13 -40.26 -45.25
N CYS A 66 3.70 -41.27 -45.93
CA CYS A 66 5.07 -41.72 -45.70
C CYS A 66 5.94 -41.55 -46.94
N VAL A 67 7.23 -41.26 -46.74
CA VAL A 67 8.25 -41.20 -47.81
C VAL A 67 9.53 -41.87 -47.37
N ASP A 68 10.21 -42.51 -48.32
CA ASP A 68 11.55 -43.05 -48.05
C ASP A 68 12.60 -42.04 -48.49
N VAL A 69 13.39 -41.53 -47.54
CA VAL A 69 14.41 -40.53 -47.70
C VAL A 69 15.76 -41.21 -47.92
N PRO A 70 16.41 -40.96 -49.10
CA PRO A 70 17.70 -41.55 -49.40
C PRO A 70 18.83 -40.92 -48.54
N ALA A 71 19.90 -41.69 -48.28
CA ALA A 71 21.09 -41.13 -47.63
C ALA A 71 21.88 -40.25 -48.58
N GLY A 72 22.55 -39.21 -48.01
CA GLY A 72 23.59 -38.45 -48.71
C GLY A 72 23.04 -37.28 -49.57
N ALA A 73 21.80 -36.88 -49.43
CA ALA A 73 21.32 -35.62 -49.97
C ALA A 73 22.12 -34.44 -49.40
N ALA A 74 22.65 -33.56 -50.24
CA ALA A 74 23.56 -32.50 -49.78
C ALA A 74 22.86 -31.41 -48.97
N ASN A 75 21.61 -31.11 -49.27
CA ASN A 75 20.84 -30.06 -48.63
C ASN A 75 19.51 -30.60 -48.08
N PRO A 76 18.91 -29.96 -47.07
CA PRO A 76 17.62 -30.33 -46.53
C PRO A 76 16.50 -30.34 -47.61
N TRP A 77 16.50 -29.41 -48.52
CA TRP A 77 15.50 -29.22 -49.56
C TRP A 77 15.66 -30.18 -50.77
N ASP A 78 16.77 -30.90 -50.87
CA ASP A 78 16.96 -31.87 -51.97
C ASP A 78 15.94 -33.05 -51.89
N VAL A 79 15.42 -33.29 -50.69
CA VAL A 79 14.26 -34.16 -50.49
C VAL A 79 13.21 -33.44 -49.69
N SER A 80 12.03 -33.21 -50.30
CA SER A 80 10.97 -32.39 -49.66
C SER A 80 9.62 -32.97 -50.02
N ILE A 81 8.66 -32.75 -49.10
CA ILE A 81 7.23 -32.89 -49.37
C ILE A 81 6.52 -31.61 -48.95
N GLY A 82 5.36 -31.32 -49.52
CA GLY A 82 4.67 -30.09 -49.16
C GLY A 82 3.24 -30.03 -49.70
N HIS A 83 2.55 -28.97 -49.29
CA HIS A 83 1.21 -28.55 -49.68
C HIS A 83 1.23 -27.13 -50.22
N ASN A 84 0.77 -26.95 -51.47
CA ASN A 84 0.76 -25.62 -52.08
C ASN A 84 -0.59 -24.88 -51.91
N ALA A 85 -0.64 -23.67 -52.46
CA ALA A 85 -1.81 -22.80 -52.41
C ALA A 85 -2.29 -22.45 -51.00
N VAL A 86 -1.33 -22.26 -50.09
CA VAL A 86 -1.55 -21.76 -48.72
C VAL A 86 -1.67 -20.24 -48.80
N PRO A 87 -2.85 -19.65 -48.51
CA PRO A 87 -2.96 -18.21 -48.43
C PRO A 87 -2.19 -17.68 -47.26
N LEU A 88 -1.37 -16.65 -47.48
CA LEU A 88 -0.61 -15.93 -46.45
C LEU A 88 -1.08 -14.48 -46.43
N ALA A 89 -1.35 -13.97 -45.22
CA ALA A 89 -1.72 -12.58 -45.02
C ALA A 89 -0.75 -11.95 -44.01
N ALA A 90 -0.20 -10.78 -44.31
CA ALA A 90 0.63 -10.03 -43.40
C ALA A 90 -0.21 -9.65 -42.16
N GLY A 91 0.37 -9.86 -40.96
CA GLY A 91 -0.31 -9.60 -39.70
C GLY A 91 -1.24 -10.70 -39.17
N ALA A 92 -1.65 -11.66 -40.04
CA ALA A 92 -2.48 -12.79 -39.55
C ALA A 92 -1.70 -13.76 -38.71
N ARG A 93 -2.33 -14.26 -37.64
CA ARG A 93 -1.77 -15.34 -36.80
C ARG A 93 -2.05 -16.68 -37.42
N TYR A 94 -1.03 -17.52 -37.51
CA TYR A 94 -1.11 -18.90 -37.98
C TYR A 94 -0.71 -19.86 -36.88
N THR A 95 -1.43 -21.00 -36.81
CA THR A 95 -1.05 -22.14 -35.98
C THR A 95 -0.80 -23.34 -36.90
N LEU A 96 0.47 -23.79 -36.99
CA LEU A 96 0.86 -25.03 -37.67
C LEU A 96 0.88 -26.17 -36.68
N ARG A 97 0.10 -27.22 -36.91
CA ARG A 97 0.10 -28.46 -36.11
C ARG A 97 0.26 -29.67 -37.02
N PHE A 98 1.06 -30.64 -36.59
CA PHE A 98 1.19 -31.91 -37.30
C PHE A 98 1.73 -32.98 -36.36
N THR A 99 1.50 -34.26 -36.73
CA THR A 99 2.09 -35.42 -36.07
C THR A 99 3.11 -36.04 -37.02
N ALA A 100 4.37 -36.26 -36.55
CA ALA A 100 5.44 -36.79 -37.41
C ALA A 100 6.30 -37.80 -36.65
N GLN A 101 6.89 -38.73 -37.41
CA GLN A 101 7.89 -39.71 -36.94
C GLN A 101 8.90 -40.03 -38.02
N ALA A 102 10.04 -40.60 -37.63
CA ALA A 102 11.05 -41.13 -38.56
C ALA A 102 11.56 -42.48 -38.07
N SER A 103 11.90 -43.37 -39.00
CA SER A 103 12.39 -44.71 -38.63
C SER A 103 13.72 -44.71 -37.87
N ALA A 104 14.44 -43.59 -37.83
CA ALA A 104 15.66 -43.33 -37.05
C ALA A 104 15.64 -41.88 -36.53
N PRO A 105 16.38 -41.57 -35.43
CA PRO A 105 16.50 -40.21 -34.95
C PRO A 105 17.08 -39.28 -36.02
N VAL A 106 16.34 -38.20 -36.36
CA VAL A 106 16.73 -37.23 -37.39
C VAL A 106 16.10 -35.86 -37.08
N THR A 107 16.75 -34.82 -37.53
CA THR A 107 16.17 -33.44 -37.50
C THR A 107 15.79 -33.08 -38.92
N VAL A 108 14.53 -32.66 -39.11
CA VAL A 108 13.99 -32.16 -40.39
C VAL A 108 13.56 -30.70 -40.22
N LYS A 109 13.22 -30.01 -41.34
CA LYS A 109 12.69 -28.65 -41.27
C LYS A 109 11.24 -28.60 -41.72
N ALA A 110 10.40 -27.90 -40.92
CA ALA A 110 9.05 -27.51 -41.32
C ALA A 110 9.08 -26.01 -41.65
N ASN A 111 8.72 -25.66 -42.89
CA ASN A 111 8.74 -24.27 -43.40
C ASN A 111 7.39 -23.85 -43.92
N VAL A 112 7.01 -22.60 -43.69
CA VAL A 112 5.96 -21.90 -44.45
C VAL A 112 6.64 -20.75 -45.21
N GLN A 113 6.47 -20.71 -46.52
CA GLN A 113 7.18 -19.79 -47.42
C GLN A 113 6.36 -19.45 -48.66
N LEU A 114 6.80 -18.44 -49.40
CA LEU A 114 6.24 -18.20 -50.74
C LEU A 114 6.58 -19.37 -51.67
N ASN A 115 5.64 -19.72 -52.56
CA ASN A 115 5.82 -20.77 -53.58
C ASN A 115 6.36 -20.22 -54.91
N GLU A 116 7.07 -19.08 -54.84
CA GLU A 116 7.68 -18.38 -55.98
C GLU A 116 8.93 -17.60 -55.55
N ALA A 117 9.83 -17.33 -56.51
CA ALA A 117 11.03 -16.56 -56.21
C ALA A 117 10.69 -15.15 -55.71
N PRO A 118 11.34 -14.68 -54.64
CA PRO A 118 12.59 -15.15 -54.02
C PRO A 118 12.45 -16.21 -52.92
N TRP A 119 11.35 -16.99 -52.86
CA TRP A 119 11.10 -18.03 -51.88
C TRP A 119 11.14 -17.55 -50.44
N THR A 120 10.59 -16.36 -50.20
CA THR A 120 10.62 -15.74 -48.84
C THR A 120 10.03 -16.67 -47.79
N THR A 121 10.83 -17.00 -46.82
CA THR A 121 10.40 -17.82 -45.67
C THR A 121 9.66 -16.99 -44.64
N VAL A 122 8.42 -17.37 -44.31
CA VAL A 122 7.62 -16.75 -43.24
C VAL A 122 7.98 -17.36 -41.88
N THR A 123 8.07 -18.68 -41.84
CA THR A 123 8.58 -19.38 -40.63
C THR A 123 9.35 -20.64 -41.01
N SER A 124 10.37 -21.00 -40.23
CA SER A 124 11.16 -22.22 -40.37
C SER A 124 11.43 -22.80 -38.97
N ARG A 125 11.14 -24.09 -38.79
CA ARG A 125 11.34 -24.79 -37.52
C ARG A 125 12.11 -26.08 -37.73
N ASP A 126 13.14 -26.30 -36.89
CA ASP A 126 13.84 -27.56 -36.78
C ASP A 126 13.02 -28.53 -35.93
N VAL A 127 12.73 -29.71 -36.45
CA VAL A 127 11.87 -30.71 -35.83
C VAL A 127 12.69 -31.99 -35.59
N ALA A 128 12.97 -32.31 -34.35
CA ALA A 128 13.64 -33.51 -33.95
C ALA A 128 12.65 -34.68 -33.88
N LEU A 129 12.90 -35.74 -34.70
CA LEU A 129 12.01 -36.88 -34.85
C LEU A 129 12.68 -38.16 -34.30
N THR A 130 11.83 -39.06 -33.81
CA THR A 130 12.20 -40.41 -33.37
C THR A 130 11.27 -41.45 -34.04
N SER A 131 11.45 -42.73 -33.70
CA SER A 131 10.59 -43.82 -34.16
C SER A 131 9.19 -43.83 -33.54
N GLN A 132 8.95 -42.95 -32.54
CA GLN A 132 7.61 -42.75 -31.95
C GLN A 132 6.96 -41.51 -32.58
N PRO A 133 5.65 -41.54 -32.89
CA PRO A 133 4.92 -40.40 -33.35
C PRO A 133 4.96 -39.28 -32.31
N GLY A 134 5.29 -38.05 -32.72
CA GLY A 134 5.26 -36.84 -31.89
C GLY A 134 4.38 -35.77 -32.54
N THR A 135 3.52 -35.11 -31.74
CA THR A 135 2.75 -33.98 -32.22
C THR A 135 3.53 -32.70 -31.97
N HIS A 136 3.60 -31.85 -32.97
CA HIS A 136 4.30 -30.56 -32.98
C HIS A 136 3.30 -29.44 -33.23
N THR A 137 3.39 -28.34 -32.47
CA THR A 137 2.56 -27.15 -32.66
C THR A 137 3.46 -25.92 -32.66
N TYR A 138 3.29 -25.03 -33.65
CA TYR A 138 4.05 -23.81 -33.80
C TYR A 138 3.11 -22.65 -34.18
N GLU A 139 3.19 -21.56 -33.47
CA GLU A 139 2.52 -20.31 -33.78
C GLU A 139 3.49 -19.35 -34.47
N PHE A 140 2.99 -18.57 -35.41
CA PHE A 140 3.75 -17.54 -36.10
C PHE A 140 2.81 -16.49 -36.74
N THR A 141 3.36 -15.30 -36.99
CA THR A 141 2.63 -14.22 -37.69
C THR A 141 3.05 -14.16 -39.14
N GLY A 142 2.10 -14.01 -40.04
CA GLY A 142 2.37 -13.81 -41.45
C GLY A 142 3.13 -12.50 -41.69
N SER A 143 4.20 -12.56 -42.49
CA SER A 143 5.05 -11.41 -42.81
C SER A 143 4.86 -10.90 -44.24
N VAL A 144 4.02 -11.54 -45.04
CA VAL A 144 3.77 -11.21 -46.44
C VAL A 144 2.34 -11.55 -46.87
N ASP A 145 1.77 -10.80 -47.79
CA ASP A 145 0.50 -11.11 -48.44
C ASP A 145 0.75 -11.94 -49.70
N SER A 146 0.16 -13.14 -49.79
CA SER A 146 0.25 -13.98 -50.99
C SER A 146 -0.87 -15.03 -50.99
N ALA A 147 -1.50 -15.23 -52.14
CA ALA A 147 -2.41 -16.35 -52.40
C ALA A 147 -1.65 -17.67 -52.73
N ASN A 148 -0.33 -17.61 -52.87
CA ASN A 148 0.50 -18.73 -53.34
C ASN A 148 1.63 -19.07 -52.36
N GLY A 149 1.31 -19.26 -51.10
CA GLY A 149 2.27 -19.84 -50.12
C GLY A 149 2.33 -21.36 -50.20
N THR A 150 3.32 -21.94 -49.54
CA THR A 150 3.51 -23.40 -49.44
C THR A 150 3.97 -23.77 -48.02
N LEU A 151 3.39 -24.87 -47.53
CA LEU A 151 3.93 -25.61 -46.36
C LEU A 151 4.86 -26.70 -46.89
N THR A 152 6.12 -26.72 -46.42
CA THR A 152 7.11 -27.71 -46.85
C THR A 152 7.79 -28.37 -45.69
N PHE A 153 8.00 -29.69 -45.79
CA PHE A 153 8.90 -30.45 -44.92
C PHE A 153 10.16 -30.79 -45.70
N GLN A 154 11.28 -30.27 -45.30
CA GLN A 154 12.59 -30.50 -45.95
C GLN A 154 13.32 -31.62 -45.17
N LEU A 155 13.54 -32.72 -45.85
CA LEU A 155 13.87 -34.02 -45.25
C LEU A 155 15.32 -34.49 -45.60
N GLY A 156 15.99 -33.84 -46.55
CA GLY A 156 17.34 -34.18 -46.95
C GLY A 156 18.41 -33.80 -45.91
N GLY A 157 19.66 -34.09 -46.21
CA GLY A 157 20.85 -33.77 -45.37
C GLY A 157 21.19 -34.85 -44.32
N ALA A 158 20.47 -35.93 -44.23
CA ALA A 158 20.78 -37.03 -43.31
C ALA A 158 21.89 -37.95 -43.86
N ALA A 159 22.81 -38.40 -43.01
CA ALA A 159 23.88 -39.31 -43.42
C ALA A 159 23.42 -40.73 -43.68
N THR A 160 22.26 -41.12 -43.13
CA THR A 160 21.66 -42.49 -43.29
C THR A 160 20.26 -42.37 -43.85
N ALA A 161 19.84 -43.31 -44.70
CA ALA A 161 18.46 -43.39 -45.19
C ALA A 161 17.49 -43.66 -44.06
N TYR A 162 16.28 -43.09 -44.15
CA TYR A 162 15.21 -43.26 -43.20
C TYR A 162 13.82 -43.14 -43.84
N THR A 163 12.80 -43.66 -43.23
CA THR A 163 11.39 -43.41 -43.61
C THR A 163 10.83 -42.32 -42.74
N PHE A 164 10.29 -41.27 -43.33
CA PHE A 164 9.53 -40.20 -42.69
C PHE A 164 8.04 -40.43 -42.87
N CYS A 165 7.25 -40.32 -41.78
CA CYS A 165 5.79 -40.38 -41.86
C CYS A 165 5.15 -39.16 -41.18
N LEU A 166 4.10 -38.59 -41.80
CA LEU A 166 3.39 -37.37 -41.42
C LEU A 166 1.87 -37.65 -41.32
N ASP A 167 1.22 -37.01 -40.36
CA ASP A 167 -0.22 -37.16 -40.12
C ASP A 167 -0.80 -35.92 -39.41
N ASP A 168 -2.13 -35.79 -39.37
CA ASP A 168 -2.84 -34.75 -38.64
C ASP A 168 -2.33 -33.34 -38.91
N VAL A 169 -1.99 -33.02 -40.16
CA VAL A 169 -1.47 -31.69 -40.54
C VAL A 169 -2.62 -30.69 -40.64
N SER A 170 -2.48 -29.62 -39.90
CA SER A 170 -3.39 -28.48 -39.86
C SER A 170 -2.58 -27.21 -39.88
N LEU A 171 -2.96 -26.27 -40.71
CA LEU A 171 -2.47 -24.88 -40.70
C LEU A 171 -3.68 -23.97 -40.69
N THR A 172 -3.99 -23.41 -39.53
CA THR A 172 -5.10 -22.49 -39.35
C THR A 172 -4.62 -21.06 -39.29
N SER A 173 -5.42 -20.11 -39.79
CA SER A 173 -5.25 -18.68 -39.52
C SER A 173 -6.45 -18.12 -38.79
N GLU A 174 -6.16 -17.21 -37.86
CA GLU A 174 -7.17 -16.30 -37.33
C GLU A 174 -7.29 -15.14 -38.32
N PRO A 175 -8.50 -14.61 -38.57
CA PRO A 175 -8.69 -13.44 -39.44
C PRO A 175 -7.82 -12.29 -38.93
N GLY A 176 -6.98 -11.70 -39.76
CA GLY A 176 -6.32 -10.43 -39.41
C GLY A 176 -7.40 -9.37 -39.23
N GLU A 177 -7.36 -8.61 -38.16
CA GLU A 177 -8.29 -7.49 -37.96
C GLU A 177 -8.00 -6.41 -38.99
N ASP A 178 -9.07 -5.83 -39.55
CA ASP A 178 -8.98 -4.72 -40.53
C ASP A 178 -8.40 -3.48 -39.84
N PRO A 179 -7.41 -2.77 -40.40
CA PRO A 179 -6.85 -1.57 -39.75
C PRO A 179 -7.92 -0.47 -39.64
N GLY A 180 -8.60 -0.41 -38.50
CA GLY A 180 -9.72 0.49 -38.24
C GLY A 180 -10.85 -0.14 -37.44
N ASP A 181 -10.92 -1.47 -37.33
CA ASP A 181 -11.93 -2.22 -36.60
C ASP A 181 -11.35 -2.91 -35.33
N GLY A 182 -10.08 -2.71 -35.00
CA GLY A 182 -9.43 -3.24 -33.80
C GLY A 182 -9.86 -2.52 -32.50
N PRO A 183 -9.52 -3.09 -31.33
CA PRO A 183 -9.81 -2.46 -30.06
C PRO A 183 -9.06 -1.14 -29.88
N GLU A 184 -9.66 -0.21 -29.14
CA GLU A 184 -9.01 1.00 -28.67
C GLU A 184 -8.02 0.64 -27.55
N GLN A 185 -6.79 1.13 -27.64
CA GLN A 185 -5.71 0.87 -26.70
C GLN A 185 -5.41 2.06 -25.78
N VAL A 186 -5.98 3.25 -26.08
CA VAL A 186 -5.79 4.48 -25.29
C VAL A 186 -7.02 4.74 -24.44
N ASP A 187 -6.80 4.96 -23.17
CA ASP A 187 -7.81 5.38 -22.21
C ASP A 187 -7.93 6.90 -22.14
N ASN A 188 -9.17 7.41 -21.95
CA ASN A 188 -9.42 8.82 -21.71
C ASN A 188 -8.74 9.77 -22.74
N GLY A 189 -8.68 9.38 -24.00
CA GLY A 189 -8.01 10.16 -25.03
C GLY A 189 -8.74 11.44 -25.44
N ARG A 190 -9.97 11.67 -24.96
CA ARG A 190 -10.74 12.92 -25.08
C ARG A 190 -10.65 13.80 -23.86
N PHE A 191 -9.96 13.33 -22.83
CA PHE A 191 -9.77 14.05 -21.57
C PHE A 191 -11.07 14.44 -20.86
N ASP A 192 -12.17 13.72 -21.10
CA ASP A 192 -13.46 13.93 -20.43
C ASP A 192 -13.39 13.64 -18.92
N GLU A 193 -12.41 12.83 -18.48
CA GLU A 193 -12.11 12.47 -17.11
C GLU A 193 -10.84 13.19 -16.58
N GLY A 194 -10.58 14.41 -17.02
CA GLY A 194 -9.37 15.15 -16.69
C GLY A 194 -8.11 14.51 -17.29
N THR A 195 -7.01 14.47 -16.55
CA THR A 195 -5.75 13.85 -16.99
C THR A 195 -5.65 12.37 -16.59
N LEU A 196 -6.75 11.74 -16.18
CA LEU A 196 -6.77 10.35 -15.75
C LEU A 196 -6.15 9.42 -16.82
N ALA A 197 -5.30 8.48 -16.38
CA ALA A 197 -4.49 7.58 -17.20
C ALA A 197 -3.32 8.23 -17.97
N TRP A 198 -3.13 9.54 -17.90
CA TRP A 198 -2.07 10.26 -18.60
C TRP A 198 -1.01 10.80 -17.66
N TYR A 199 0.27 10.55 -17.95
CA TYR A 199 1.41 11.11 -17.23
C TYR A 199 1.98 12.34 -17.95
N SER A 200 2.70 13.20 -17.21
CA SER A 200 3.54 14.26 -17.74
C SER A 200 4.88 14.30 -17.00
N TYR A 201 5.93 14.74 -17.67
CA TYR A 201 7.25 14.93 -17.08
C TYR A 201 8.01 16.05 -17.80
N GLY A 202 8.87 16.76 -17.06
CA GLY A 202 9.64 17.88 -17.60
C GLY A 202 8.81 19.06 -18.09
N THR A 203 7.52 19.10 -17.75
CA THR A 203 6.55 20.17 -18.07
C THR A 203 5.99 20.78 -16.80
N THR A 204 5.28 21.91 -16.93
CA THR A 204 4.56 22.56 -15.85
C THR A 204 3.12 22.86 -16.25
N ASP A 205 2.25 23.12 -15.26
CA ASP A 205 0.84 23.52 -15.47
C ASP A 205 0.09 22.52 -16.37
N THR A 206 0.28 21.19 -16.16
CA THR A 206 -0.43 20.16 -16.93
C THR A 206 -1.85 20.02 -16.39
N GLY A 207 -2.84 20.16 -17.27
CA GLY A 207 -4.24 20.04 -16.90
C GLY A 207 -5.15 20.07 -18.12
N VAL A 208 -6.47 19.90 -17.90
CA VAL A 208 -7.46 19.97 -18.97
C VAL A 208 -8.02 21.39 -19.08
N THR A 209 -7.88 21.98 -20.27
CA THR A 209 -8.40 23.33 -20.59
C THR A 209 -9.25 23.21 -21.85
N ASP A 210 -10.50 23.68 -21.81
CA ASP A 210 -11.46 23.60 -22.92
C ASP A 210 -11.63 22.17 -23.51
N GLY A 211 -11.59 21.15 -22.66
CA GLY A 211 -11.75 19.74 -23.05
C GLY A 211 -10.49 19.09 -23.63
N ALA A 212 -9.32 19.75 -23.57
CA ALA A 212 -8.07 19.22 -24.09
C ALA A 212 -6.98 19.21 -23.00
N LEU A 213 -6.10 18.21 -22.98
CA LEU A 213 -4.91 18.22 -22.12
C LEU A 213 -3.95 19.29 -22.64
N CYS A 214 -3.64 20.29 -21.80
CA CYS A 214 -2.66 21.30 -22.09
C CYS A 214 -1.54 21.29 -21.05
N THR A 215 -0.29 21.53 -21.48
CA THR A 215 0.87 21.61 -20.61
C THR A 215 1.86 22.68 -21.07
N THR A 216 2.57 23.31 -20.15
CA THR A 216 3.62 24.27 -20.44
C THR A 216 4.97 23.56 -20.54
N VAL A 217 5.63 23.71 -21.69
CA VAL A 217 6.92 23.11 -21.98
C VAL A 217 8.01 24.17 -21.83
N PRO A 218 9.03 23.97 -20.98
CA PRO A 218 10.15 24.89 -20.82
C PRO A 218 11.00 24.98 -22.10
N GLY A 219 11.56 26.15 -22.38
CA GLY A 219 12.52 26.31 -23.49
C GLY A 219 13.93 25.86 -23.11
N GLY A 220 14.72 25.47 -24.12
CA GLY A 220 16.15 25.16 -23.95
C GLY A 220 16.45 23.73 -23.46
N LEU A 221 15.48 22.84 -23.43
CA LEU A 221 15.70 21.41 -23.20
C LEU A 221 16.53 20.80 -24.33
N ALA A 222 17.50 19.94 -23.99
CA ALA A 222 18.47 19.44 -24.96
C ALA A 222 17.90 18.40 -25.90
N ASN A 223 17.01 17.52 -25.40
CA ASN A 223 16.48 16.39 -26.16
C ASN A 223 14.96 16.42 -26.23
N PRO A 224 14.34 15.82 -27.28
CA PRO A 224 12.88 15.70 -27.37
C PRO A 224 12.24 14.99 -26.14
N TRP A 225 12.89 14.01 -25.60
CA TRP A 225 12.45 13.22 -24.46
C TRP A 225 12.76 13.84 -23.07
N ASP A 226 13.29 15.06 -22.99
CA ASP A 226 13.50 15.73 -21.69
C ASP A 226 12.17 16.30 -21.12
N ALA A 227 11.13 16.38 -21.93
CA ALA A 227 9.76 16.73 -21.52
C ALA A 227 8.74 15.98 -22.38
N GLY A 228 7.62 15.60 -21.78
CA GLY A 228 6.58 14.89 -22.50
C GLY A 228 5.28 14.67 -21.74
N VAL A 229 4.27 14.22 -22.49
CA VAL A 229 3.01 13.66 -21.97
C VAL A 229 2.75 12.34 -22.65
N GLY A 230 2.10 11.39 -22.00
CA GLY A 230 1.82 10.10 -22.60
C GLY A 230 0.98 9.18 -21.73
N GLN A 231 0.80 7.95 -22.23
CA GLN A 231 0.14 6.87 -21.51
C GLN A 231 0.99 5.62 -21.58
N ASN A 232 1.17 4.98 -20.43
CA ASN A 232 1.88 3.71 -20.28
C ASN A 232 0.92 2.52 -20.43
N ASP A 233 1.48 1.31 -20.39
CA ASP A 233 0.78 0.03 -20.36
C ASP A 233 -0.17 -0.19 -21.52
N VAL A 234 0.23 0.31 -22.68
CA VAL A 234 -0.44 0.07 -23.95
C VAL A 234 -0.06 -1.31 -24.48
N ALA A 235 -1.04 -2.16 -24.74
CA ALA A 235 -0.78 -3.50 -25.27
C ALA A 235 -0.28 -3.45 -26.72
N LEU A 236 0.98 -3.81 -26.93
CA LEU A 236 1.58 -3.91 -28.26
C LEU A 236 1.80 -5.37 -28.62
N VAL A 237 1.46 -5.72 -29.85
CA VAL A 237 1.62 -7.07 -30.43
C VAL A 237 2.52 -6.98 -31.65
N ALA A 238 3.58 -7.77 -31.68
CA ALA A 238 4.50 -7.83 -32.83
C ALA A 238 3.76 -8.19 -34.12
N GLY A 239 3.96 -7.39 -35.16
CA GLY A 239 3.37 -7.61 -36.48
C GLY A 239 1.89 -7.18 -36.61
N ALA A 240 1.20 -6.83 -35.51
CA ALA A 240 -0.15 -6.31 -35.59
C ALA A 240 -0.19 -4.88 -36.17
N GLN A 241 -1.25 -4.54 -36.87
CA GLN A 241 -1.48 -3.20 -37.40
C GLN A 241 -2.14 -2.30 -36.36
N TYR A 242 -1.69 -1.05 -36.27
CA TYR A 242 -2.22 -0.01 -35.42
C TYR A 242 -2.43 1.28 -36.20
N THR A 243 -3.40 2.07 -35.76
CA THR A 243 -3.60 3.45 -36.23
C THR A 243 -3.64 4.40 -35.04
N LEU A 244 -2.62 5.25 -34.89
CA LEU A 244 -2.60 6.34 -33.93
C LEU A 244 -3.22 7.58 -34.57
N SER A 245 -4.27 8.12 -33.96
CA SER A 245 -4.88 9.40 -34.36
C SER A 245 -5.00 10.34 -33.18
N PHE A 246 -4.88 11.66 -33.44
CA PHE A 246 -4.99 12.68 -32.38
C PHE A 246 -5.12 14.08 -33.00
N ARG A 247 -5.52 15.08 -32.20
CA ARG A 247 -5.42 16.50 -32.51
C ARG A 247 -4.39 17.17 -31.60
N ALA A 248 -3.61 18.07 -32.17
CA ALA A 248 -2.62 18.83 -31.39
C ALA A 248 -2.45 20.25 -31.92
N LYS A 249 -2.08 21.17 -31.01
CA LYS A 249 -1.63 22.54 -31.28
C LYS A 249 -0.56 23.01 -30.30
N GLY A 250 0.18 24.05 -30.67
CA GLY A 250 1.09 24.78 -29.80
C GLY A 250 0.64 26.23 -29.58
N SER A 251 1.06 26.88 -28.53
CA SER A 251 0.90 28.36 -28.38
C SER A 251 1.79 29.13 -29.37
N SER A 252 2.79 28.44 -29.94
CA SER A 252 3.68 28.94 -31.01
C SER A 252 4.14 27.75 -31.87
N ALA A 253 4.80 28.04 -33.00
CA ALA A 253 5.38 27.01 -33.83
C ALA A 253 6.49 26.26 -33.05
N ALA A 254 6.35 24.94 -32.94
CA ALA A 254 7.29 24.06 -32.25
C ALA A 254 7.42 22.71 -32.97
N SER A 255 8.59 22.07 -32.85
CA SER A 255 8.81 20.72 -33.35
C SER A 255 8.77 19.76 -32.17
N VAL A 256 7.87 18.77 -32.24
CA VAL A 256 7.68 17.73 -31.21
C VAL A 256 7.63 16.36 -31.90
N ARG A 257 7.55 15.27 -31.13
CA ARG A 257 7.50 13.91 -31.69
C ARG A 257 6.40 13.09 -31.05
N ALA A 258 5.53 12.47 -31.88
CA ALA A 258 4.63 11.41 -31.43
C ALA A 258 5.32 10.06 -31.60
N ALA A 259 5.27 9.21 -30.57
CA ALA A 259 5.87 7.89 -30.56
C ALA A 259 4.89 6.86 -30.00
N VAL A 260 4.97 5.63 -30.55
CA VAL A 260 4.43 4.41 -29.91
C VAL A 260 5.60 3.46 -29.81
N GLN A 261 5.96 3.04 -28.61
CA GLN A 261 7.19 2.33 -28.32
C GLN A 261 7.03 1.32 -27.19
N LEU A 262 7.99 0.41 -27.03
CA LEU A 262 8.07 -0.42 -25.82
C LEU A 262 8.33 0.50 -24.61
N GLY A 263 7.72 0.20 -23.46
CA GLY A 263 7.85 1.00 -22.24
C GLY A 263 9.12 0.70 -21.42
N GLU A 264 10.00 -0.17 -21.90
CA GLU A 264 11.22 -0.59 -21.22
C GLU A 264 12.42 -0.59 -22.19
N ASP A 265 13.64 -0.54 -21.64
CA ASP A 265 14.89 -0.53 -22.42
C ASP A 265 14.97 -1.76 -23.36
N PRO A 266 15.26 -1.55 -24.66
CA PRO A 266 15.80 -0.34 -25.33
C PRO A 266 14.73 0.63 -25.89
N TYR A 267 13.48 0.66 -25.41
CA TYR A 267 12.42 1.55 -25.85
C TYR A 267 12.18 1.53 -27.35
N THR A 268 12.20 0.34 -27.94
CA THR A 268 12.07 0.15 -29.39
C THR A 268 10.78 0.76 -29.88
N ALA A 269 10.86 1.73 -30.79
CA ALA A 269 9.71 2.42 -31.34
C ALA A 269 9.08 1.64 -32.47
N SER A 270 7.77 1.39 -32.41
CA SER A 270 6.92 0.97 -33.51
C SER A 270 6.53 2.17 -34.41
N LEU A 271 6.38 3.34 -33.81
CA LEU A 271 6.14 4.63 -34.48
C LEU A 271 7.01 5.71 -33.81
N ALA A 272 7.63 6.58 -34.59
CA ALA A 272 8.35 7.77 -34.13
C ALA A 272 8.25 8.89 -35.18
N GLN A 273 7.18 9.72 -35.09
CA GLN A 273 6.87 10.73 -36.08
C GLN A 273 7.15 12.14 -35.60
N PRO A 274 8.05 12.89 -36.24
CA PRO A 274 8.22 14.31 -35.98
C PRO A 274 7.00 15.11 -36.45
N LEU A 275 6.55 16.06 -35.64
CA LEU A 275 5.43 16.93 -35.87
C LEU A 275 5.87 18.39 -35.83
N THR A 276 5.29 19.23 -36.66
CA THR A 276 5.39 20.69 -36.56
C THR A 276 4.03 21.24 -36.15
N LEU A 277 3.98 21.77 -34.94
CA LEU A 277 2.81 22.45 -34.38
C LEU A 277 2.72 23.88 -34.87
N ASP A 278 1.49 24.38 -34.96
CA ASP A 278 1.20 25.82 -35.04
C ASP A 278 0.09 26.17 -34.01
N THR A 279 -0.45 27.39 -34.08
CA THR A 279 -1.44 27.90 -33.14
C THR A 279 -2.86 27.40 -33.38
N THR A 280 -3.06 26.60 -34.43
CA THR A 280 -4.36 26.05 -34.81
C THR A 280 -4.39 24.53 -34.62
N TRP A 281 -5.52 24.00 -34.20
CA TRP A 281 -5.72 22.57 -34.10
C TRP A 281 -5.51 21.87 -35.46
N LYS A 282 -4.68 20.83 -35.45
CA LYS A 282 -4.45 19.91 -36.57
C LYS A 282 -4.72 18.49 -36.13
N SER A 283 -5.37 17.72 -37.01
CA SER A 283 -5.56 16.29 -36.85
C SER A 283 -4.42 15.53 -37.55
N TYR A 284 -3.95 14.50 -36.86
CA TYR A 284 -2.89 13.61 -37.32
C TYR A 284 -3.41 12.17 -37.30
N SER A 285 -2.96 11.34 -38.22
CA SER A 285 -3.26 9.91 -38.25
C SER A 285 -2.08 9.15 -38.86
N TYR A 286 -1.62 8.09 -38.20
CA TYR A 286 -0.48 7.29 -38.61
C TYR A 286 -0.79 5.82 -38.44
N THR A 287 -0.70 5.02 -39.49
CA THR A 287 -0.80 3.56 -39.47
C THR A 287 0.63 2.98 -39.40
N PHE A 288 0.84 1.99 -38.55
CA PHE A 288 2.14 1.34 -38.35
C PHE A 288 1.95 -0.10 -37.92
N THR A 289 3.06 -0.87 -37.93
CA THR A 289 3.10 -2.24 -37.45
C THR A 289 3.85 -2.32 -36.13
N GLY A 290 3.32 -3.07 -35.17
CA GLY A 290 3.95 -3.29 -33.86
C GLY A 290 5.33 -3.94 -34.00
N ALA A 291 6.36 -3.34 -33.38
CA ALA A 291 7.75 -3.80 -33.48
C ALA A 291 8.09 -4.94 -32.51
N GLY A 292 7.26 -5.17 -31.50
CA GLY A 292 7.45 -6.21 -30.49
C GLY A 292 6.20 -6.46 -29.68
N ASP A 293 6.14 -7.60 -28.98
CA ASP A 293 5.12 -7.92 -27.99
C ASP A 293 5.48 -7.22 -26.68
N SER A 294 4.54 -6.47 -26.10
CA SER A 294 4.69 -5.84 -24.79
C SER A 294 3.33 -5.49 -24.20
N ALA A 295 3.14 -5.82 -22.93
CA ALA A 295 2.03 -5.29 -22.12
C ALA A 295 2.35 -3.90 -21.55
N LYS A 296 3.60 -3.43 -21.67
CA LYS A 296 4.10 -2.16 -21.14
C LYS A 296 4.46 -1.18 -22.26
N GLY A 297 3.74 -1.20 -23.39
CA GLY A 297 3.93 -0.23 -24.45
C GLY A 297 3.55 1.18 -23.98
N GLN A 298 4.01 2.19 -24.75
CA GLN A 298 3.72 3.60 -24.46
C GLN A 298 3.22 4.32 -25.71
N VAL A 299 2.21 5.17 -25.54
CA VAL A 299 1.97 6.31 -26.43
C VAL A 299 2.61 7.53 -25.79
N ALA A 300 3.57 8.15 -26.44
CA ALA A 300 4.35 9.25 -25.89
C ALA A 300 4.42 10.44 -26.87
N PHE A 301 4.14 11.63 -26.37
CA PHE A 301 4.38 12.90 -27.06
C PHE A 301 5.60 13.56 -26.42
N GLN A 302 6.72 13.50 -27.11
CA GLN A 302 8.02 14.03 -26.65
C GLN A 302 8.13 15.48 -27.10
N LEU A 303 8.22 16.39 -26.14
CA LEU A 303 7.97 17.82 -26.31
C LEU A 303 9.22 18.70 -26.18
N GLY A 304 10.35 18.14 -25.72
CA GLY A 304 11.60 18.89 -25.53
C GLY A 304 12.31 19.24 -26.85
N GLY A 305 13.42 19.98 -26.79
CA GLY A 305 14.25 20.39 -27.91
C GLY A 305 13.93 21.75 -28.52
N ALA A 306 12.86 22.43 -28.09
CA ALA A 306 12.55 23.80 -28.52
C ALA A 306 13.41 24.82 -27.76
N ALA A 307 13.92 25.84 -28.47
CA ALA A 307 14.74 26.89 -27.87
C ALA A 307 13.94 27.82 -26.94
N THR A 308 12.66 28.00 -27.21
CA THR A 308 11.74 28.85 -26.43
C THR A 308 10.60 27.99 -25.89
N GLY A 309 10.15 28.29 -24.68
CA GLY A 309 9.00 27.63 -24.09
C GLY A 309 7.71 27.88 -24.84
N PHE A 310 6.78 26.92 -24.80
CA PHE A 310 5.48 26.98 -25.43
C PHE A 310 4.47 26.14 -24.64
N THR A 311 3.16 26.40 -24.89
CA THR A 311 2.10 25.51 -24.39
C THR A 311 1.75 24.49 -25.46
N PHE A 312 1.75 23.21 -25.11
CA PHE A 312 1.28 22.11 -25.95
C PHE A 312 -0.14 21.72 -25.52
N CYS A 313 -1.06 21.58 -26.47
CA CYS A 313 -2.39 21.05 -26.22
C CYS A 313 -2.67 19.85 -27.12
N LEU A 314 -3.28 18.81 -26.56
CA LEU A 314 -3.55 17.50 -27.15
C LEU A 314 -5.02 17.10 -26.92
N ASP A 315 -5.64 16.46 -27.91
CA ASP A 315 -7.03 16.02 -27.80
C ASP A 315 -7.35 14.90 -28.81
N ASP A 316 -8.48 14.21 -28.61
CA ASP A 316 -8.98 13.14 -29.49
C ASP A 316 -7.91 12.07 -29.78
N VAL A 317 -7.13 11.66 -28.78
CA VAL A 317 -6.09 10.62 -28.93
C VAL A 317 -6.76 9.25 -28.99
N SER A 318 -6.44 8.50 -30.02
CA SER A 318 -6.93 7.13 -30.22
C SER A 318 -5.81 6.27 -30.81
N LEU A 319 -5.63 5.08 -30.31
CA LEU A 319 -4.75 4.05 -30.85
C LEU A 319 -5.56 2.78 -31.06
N VAL A 320 -6.05 2.60 -32.28
CA VAL A 320 -6.86 1.42 -32.63
C VAL A 320 -5.99 0.34 -33.25
N GLY A 321 -6.21 -0.92 -32.87
CA GLY A 321 -5.53 -2.09 -33.42
C GLY A 321 -4.97 -3.03 -32.34
N GLY A 322 -4.29 -4.10 -32.76
CA GLY A 322 -3.75 -5.08 -31.84
C GLY A 322 -4.80 -6.01 -31.23
N ARG A 323 -4.63 -6.39 -30.00
CA ARG A 323 -5.52 -7.31 -29.26
C ARG A 323 -6.25 -6.56 -28.15
N ALA A 324 -7.53 -6.90 -27.93
CA ALA A 324 -8.26 -6.40 -26.76
C ALA A 324 -7.56 -6.86 -25.47
N GLU A 325 -7.39 -5.94 -24.53
CA GLU A 325 -6.98 -6.32 -23.17
C GLU A 325 -8.08 -7.15 -22.51
N GLU A 326 -7.69 -8.24 -21.88
CA GLU A 326 -8.62 -8.98 -21.03
C GLU A 326 -8.94 -8.12 -19.79
N PRO A 327 -10.21 -8.01 -19.39
CA PRO A 327 -10.56 -7.28 -18.20
C PRO A 327 -9.78 -7.82 -16.99
N TYR A 328 -9.20 -6.91 -16.20
CA TYR A 328 -8.52 -7.31 -14.97
C TYR A 328 -9.52 -7.92 -13.98
N GLU A 329 -9.31 -9.17 -13.62
CA GLU A 329 -10.04 -9.85 -12.57
C GLU A 329 -9.09 -10.14 -11.42
N PRO A 330 -9.25 -9.49 -10.25
CA PRO A 330 -8.37 -9.73 -9.11
C PRO A 330 -8.52 -11.17 -8.61
N ASP A 331 -7.40 -11.84 -8.35
CA ASP A 331 -7.44 -13.10 -7.61
C ASP A 331 -7.85 -12.84 -6.16
N THR A 332 -9.07 -13.18 -5.85
CA THR A 332 -9.62 -13.00 -4.51
C THR A 332 -9.51 -14.25 -3.63
N GLY A 333 -8.93 -15.35 -4.14
CA GLY A 333 -8.78 -16.59 -3.38
C GLY A 333 -10.09 -17.14 -2.82
N PRO A 334 -10.06 -17.86 -1.69
CA PRO A 334 -11.25 -18.49 -1.08
C PRO A 334 -12.33 -17.46 -0.72
N ARG A 335 -13.61 -17.80 -0.98
CA ARG A 335 -14.76 -16.94 -0.63
C ARG A 335 -15.05 -16.81 0.87
N VAL A 336 -14.31 -17.50 1.72
CA VAL A 336 -14.37 -17.38 3.18
C VAL A 336 -13.25 -16.45 3.64
N ARG A 337 -13.59 -15.20 3.94
CA ARG A 337 -12.66 -14.10 4.30
C ARG A 337 -12.42 -14.10 5.79
N VAL A 338 -11.18 -14.26 6.22
CA VAL A 338 -10.75 -14.30 7.62
C VAL A 338 -9.62 -13.32 7.86
N ASN A 339 -9.35 -12.98 9.11
CA ASN A 339 -8.06 -12.43 9.51
C ASN A 339 -7.00 -13.53 9.35
N GLN A 340 -6.14 -13.40 8.34
CA GLN A 340 -5.13 -14.41 7.98
C GLN A 340 -3.97 -14.49 8.99
N VAL A 341 -3.79 -13.45 9.81
CA VAL A 341 -2.84 -13.48 10.95
C VAL A 341 -3.44 -14.30 12.09
N GLY A 342 -4.72 -14.09 12.38
CA GLY A 342 -5.45 -14.84 13.37
C GLY A 342 -6.21 -14.00 14.39
N TYR A 343 -6.55 -14.62 15.51
CA TYR A 343 -7.44 -14.05 16.52
C TYR A 343 -6.90 -14.23 17.93
N LEU A 344 -7.24 -13.28 18.81
CA LEU A 344 -6.97 -13.45 20.24
C LEU A 344 -7.91 -14.50 20.85
N PRO A 345 -7.45 -15.32 21.82
CA PRO A 345 -8.31 -16.31 22.50
C PRO A 345 -9.55 -15.66 23.14
N ALA A 346 -9.36 -14.55 23.81
CA ALA A 346 -10.43 -13.76 24.46
C ALA A 346 -10.71 -12.48 23.65
N GLY A 347 -11.57 -12.56 22.64
CA GLY A 347 -11.92 -11.44 21.78
C GLY A 347 -12.88 -11.84 20.66
N PRO A 348 -13.36 -10.88 19.89
CA PRO A 348 -14.20 -11.14 18.74
C PRO A 348 -13.46 -11.98 17.71
N LYS A 349 -14.16 -12.92 17.08
CA LYS A 349 -13.65 -13.71 15.96
C LYS A 349 -14.74 -13.77 14.91
N ALA A 350 -14.53 -13.07 13.83
CA ALA A 350 -15.51 -12.96 12.77
C ALA A 350 -14.91 -13.28 11.40
N ALA A 351 -15.72 -13.82 10.51
CA ALA A 351 -15.40 -14.01 9.11
C ALA A 351 -16.53 -13.48 8.23
N THR A 352 -16.22 -13.23 6.96
CA THR A 352 -17.19 -12.84 5.93
C THR A 352 -17.17 -13.89 4.82
N VAL A 353 -18.36 -14.40 4.44
CA VAL A 353 -18.51 -15.42 3.41
C VAL A 353 -19.18 -14.79 2.20
N VAL A 354 -18.52 -14.78 1.06
CA VAL A 354 -19.08 -14.35 -0.22
C VAL A 354 -19.91 -15.50 -0.81
N THR A 355 -21.19 -15.27 -1.08
CA THR A 355 -22.10 -16.32 -1.55
C THR A 355 -23.29 -15.73 -2.27
N THR A 356 -23.88 -16.46 -3.19
CA THR A 356 -25.16 -16.10 -3.85
C THR A 356 -26.39 -16.53 -3.04
N ARG A 357 -26.20 -17.27 -1.96
CA ARG A 357 -27.29 -17.73 -1.10
C ARG A 357 -27.85 -16.58 -0.26
N THR A 358 -29.12 -16.65 0.03
CA THR A 358 -29.82 -15.67 0.89
C THR A 358 -30.23 -16.23 2.24
N GLU A 359 -30.25 -17.57 2.37
CA GLU A 359 -30.51 -18.29 3.62
C GLU A 359 -29.22 -18.56 4.41
N ALA A 360 -29.30 -18.63 5.74
CA ALA A 360 -28.18 -18.96 6.62
C ALA A 360 -27.49 -20.27 6.23
N LEU A 361 -26.15 -20.27 6.17
CA LEU A 361 -25.33 -21.42 5.76
C LEU A 361 -24.63 -22.05 6.96
N PRO A 362 -24.47 -23.38 6.99
CA PRO A 362 -23.63 -24.03 7.98
C PRO A 362 -22.15 -23.68 7.76
N TRP A 363 -21.42 -23.51 8.87
CA TRP A 363 -19.97 -23.36 8.87
C TRP A 363 -19.31 -24.33 9.84
N GLN A 364 -18.04 -24.65 9.58
CA GLN A 364 -17.23 -25.54 10.39
C GLN A 364 -15.86 -24.90 10.65
N LEU A 365 -15.42 -24.89 11.91
CA LEU A 365 -14.03 -24.55 12.27
C LEU A 365 -13.26 -25.87 12.43
N ARG A 366 -12.12 -25.98 11.77
CA ARG A 366 -11.25 -27.16 11.79
C ARG A 366 -9.87 -26.78 12.32
N ASP A 367 -9.23 -27.68 13.04
CA ASP A 367 -7.84 -27.52 13.47
C ASP A 367 -6.86 -27.92 12.35
N ALA A 368 -5.56 -27.76 12.57
CA ALA A 368 -4.51 -28.07 11.60
C ALA A 368 -4.49 -29.55 11.13
N ALA A 369 -5.06 -30.46 11.91
CA ALA A 369 -5.25 -31.86 11.52
C ALA A 369 -6.54 -32.10 10.72
N GLY A 370 -7.34 -31.07 10.46
CA GLY A 370 -8.62 -31.13 9.77
C GLY A 370 -9.78 -31.60 10.66
N ALA A 371 -9.56 -31.79 11.97
CA ALA A 371 -10.62 -32.22 12.88
C ALA A 371 -11.61 -31.09 13.15
N LEU A 372 -12.91 -31.41 13.16
CA LEU A 372 -13.97 -30.45 13.51
C LEU A 372 -13.88 -30.05 14.99
N VAL A 373 -13.73 -28.74 15.27
CA VAL A 373 -13.58 -28.22 16.63
C VAL A 373 -14.70 -27.25 17.03
N ALA A 374 -15.39 -26.64 16.07
CA ALA A 374 -16.60 -25.85 16.30
C ALA A 374 -17.44 -25.78 15.03
N SER A 375 -18.73 -25.52 15.16
CA SER A 375 -19.64 -25.31 14.03
C SER A 375 -20.80 -24.39 14.41
N GLY A 376 -21.49 -23.83 13.41
CA GLY A 376 -22.65 -22.99 13.59
C GLY A 376 -23.30 -22.64 12.26
N THR A 377 -24.08 -21.56 12.27
CA THR A 377 -24.74 -21.00 11.07
C THR A 377 -24.34 -19.56 10.86
N SER A 378 -24.20 -19.15 9.60
CA SER A 378 -23.89 -17.77 9.22
C SER A 378 -25.12 -16.87 9.31
N THR A 379 -24.91 -15.56 9.38
CA THR A 379 -25.95 -14.53 9.33
C THR A 379 -25.90 -13.84 7.96
N PRO A 380 -26.97 -13.95 7.13
CA PRO A 380 -27.05 -13.21 5.87
C PRO A 380 -27.03 -11.69 6.11
N ARG A 381 -26.26 -10.97 5.27
CA ARG A 381 -26.13 -9.50 5.33
C ARG A 381 -26.67 -8.83 4.06
N GLY A 382 -26.91 -9.60 2.99
CA GLY A 382 -27.31 -9.07 1.69
C GLY A 382 -26.11 -8.55 0.89
N VAL A 383 -26.41 -7.69 -0.07
CA VAL A 383 -25.37 -7.08 -0.90
C VAL A 383 -24.68 -5.96 -0.13
N ASP A 384 -23.38 -6.12 0.06
CA ASP A 384 -22.52 -5.11 0.65
C ASP A 384 -22.21 -4.01 -0.37
N ALA A 385 -22.43 -2.75 0.00
CA ALA A 385 -22.35 -1.62 -0.93
C ALA A 385 -20.92 -1.36 -1.41
N ALA A 386 -19.93 -1.54 -0.53
CA ALA A 386 -18.52 -1.27 -0.85
C ALA A 386 -17.88 -2.32 -1.77
N SER A 387 -18.33 -3.57 -1.67
CA SER A 387 -17.82 -4.66 -2.52
C SER A 387 -18.76 -5.04 -3.66
N GLY A 388 -20.06 -4.70 -3.58
CA GLY A 388 -21.09 -5.16 -4.51
C GLY A 388 -21.40 -6.66 -4.38
N GLN A 389 -20.81 -7.37 -3.42
CA GLN A 389 -20.98 -8.80 -3.22
C GLN A 389 -22.10 -9.11 -2.23
N ASN A 390 -22.87 -10.17 -2.49
CA ASN A 390 -23.77 -10.71 -1.48
C ASN A 390 -22.95 -11.51 -0.47
N VAL A 391 -23.10 -11.18 0.82
CA VAL A 391 -22.23 -11.70 1.89
C VAL A 391 -23.01 -12.13 3.12
N HIS A 392 -22.43 -13.11 3.84
CA HIS A 392 -22.86 -13.50 5.17
C HIS A 392 -21.73 -13.26 6.16
N THR A 393 -22.06 -12.99 7.41
CA THR A 393 -21.09 -12.96 8.52
C THR A 393 -21.13 -14.26 9.31
N VAL A 394 -19.96 -14.68 9.79
CA VAL A 394 -19.79 -15.80 10.71
C VAL A 394 -19.19 -15.28 12.00
N ASP A 395 -19.77 -15.63 13.12
CA ASP A 395 -19.26 -15.35 14.47
C ASP A 395 -18.85 -16.67 15.14
N PHE A 396 -17.56 -16.78 15.49
CA PHE A 396 -17.03 -17.93 16.26
C PHE A 396 -16.27 -17.46 17.52
N SER A 397 -16.61 -16.28 18.03
CA SER A 397 -16.01 -15.66 19.22
C SER A 397 -16.05 -16.56 20.46
N GLY A 398 -17.06 -17.45 20.54
CA GLY A 398 -17.18 -18.44 21.64
C GLY A 398 -16.08 -19.50 21.65
N PHE A 399 -15.30 -19.65 20.57
CA PHE A 399 -14.19 -20.59 20.53
C PHE A 399 -12.91 -19.91 21.00
N THR A 400 -12.35 -20.37 22.15
CA THR A 400 -11.23 -19.69 22.84
C THR A 400 -9.95 -20.53 22.90
N ARG A 401 -9.97 -21.77 22.36
CA ARG A 401 -8.81 -22.66 22.41
C ARG A 401 -7.67 -22.15 21.54
N ALA A 402 -6.52 -21.87 22.15
CA ALA A 402 -5.31 -21.52 21.42
C ALA A 402 -4.79 -22.69 20.55
N GLY A 403 -4.19 -22.36 19.42
CA GLY A 403 -3.62 -23.31 18.45
C GLY A 403 -3.25 -22.60 17.16
N THR A 404 -2.61 -23.31 16.26
CA THR A 404 -2.13 -22.81 14.96
C THR A 404 -2.83 -23.51 13.81
N GLY A 405 -2.92 -22.83 12.65
CA GLY A 405 -3.38 -23.41 11.40
C GLY A 405 -4.87 -23.80 11.41
N TYR A 406 -5.72 -23.05 12.13
CA TYR A 406 -7.17 -23.24 12.04
C TYR A 406 -7.67 -22.79 10.66
N THR A 407 -8.72 -23.46 10.18
CA THR A 407 -9.43 -23.09 8.95
C THR A 407 -10.93 -23.05 9.18
N LEU A 408 -11.61 -22.11 8.50
CA LEU A 408 -13.06 -21.99 8.51
C LEU A 408 -13.61 -22.50 7.16
N VAL A 409 -14.55 -23.46 7.23
CA VAL A 409 -15.22 -24.04 6.05
C VAL A 409 -16.65 -23.54 6.00
N ALA A 410 -17.05 -22.91 4.91
CA ALA A 410 -18.41 -22.44 4.65
C ALA A 410 -18.68 -22.37 3.14
N ALA A 411 -19.93 -22.50 2.71
CA ALA A 411 -20.33 -22.46 1.29
C ALA A 411 -19.52 -23.41 0.36
N GLY A 412 -18.99 -24.50 0.91
CA GLY A 412 -18.18 -25.49 0.16
C GLY A 412 -16.71 -25.11 -0.02
N GLU A 413 -16.23 -24.02 0.57
CA GLU A 413 -14.85 -23.55 0.49
C GLU A 413 -14.18 -23.43 1.86
N THR A 414 -12.86 -23.45 1.86
CA THR A 414 -12.00 -23.37 3.05
C THR A 414 -11.24 -22.06 3.02
N SER A 415 -11.23 -21.31 4.15
CA SER A 415 -10.47 -20.08 4.31
C SER A 415 -8.95 -20.30 4.24
N HIS A 416 -8.18 -19.25 4.10
CA HIS A 416 -6.78 -19.27 4.51
C HIS A 416 -6.63 -19.76 5.95
N PRO A 417 -5.50 -20.40 6.30
CA PRO A 417 -5.23 -20.78 7.68
C PRO A 417 -4.99 -19.55 8.55
N PHE A 418 -5.29 -19.65 9.84
CA PHE A 418 -5.05 -18.61 10.84
C PHE A 418 -4.76 -19.22 12.21
N ASP A 419 -4.15 -18.42 13.07
CA ASP A 419 -3.81 -18.81 14.43
C ASP A 419 -4.79 -18.22 15.46
N ILE A 420 -4.92 -18.89 16.59
CA ILE A 420 -5.56 -18.33 17.80
C ILE A 420 -4.50 -18.30 18.91
N SER A 421 -4.00 -17.12 19.27
CA SER A 421 -2.89 -17.00 20.20
C SER A 421 -2.93 -15.69 20.97
N ALA A 422 -2.55 -15.73 22.23
CA ALA A 422 -2.32 -14.54 23.09
C ALA A 422 -1.06 -13.75 22.70
N GLU A 423 -0.13 -14.39 22.03
CA GLU A 423 1.15 -13.81 21.61
C GLU A 423 1.13 -13.32 20.14
N LEU A 424 -0.05 -13.33 19.53
CA LEU A 424 -0.27 -13.14 18.09
C LEU A 424 0.40 -11.86 17.55
N TYR A 425 0.25 -10.75 18.27
CA TYR A 425 0.66 -9.42 17.80
C TYR A 425 2.01 -8.93 18.35
N ARG A 426 2.71 -9.76 19.15
CA ARG A 426 4.01 -9.37 19.73
C ARG A 426 5.06 -9.07 18.65
N ARG A 427 5.14 -9.92 17.64
CA ARG A 427 6.05 -9.73 16.52
C ARG A 427 5.57 -8.57 15.64
N LEU A 428 4.27 -8.42 15.39
CA LEU A 428 3.72 -7.32 14.58
C LEU A 428 4.12 -5.96 15.14
N ARG A 429 4.04 -5.77 16.48
CA ARG A 429 4.50 -4.53 17.10
C ARG A 429 5.96 -4.23 16.78
N ALA A 430 6.82 -5.26 16.90
CA ALA A 430 8.25 -5.10 16.64
C ALA A 430 8.50 -4.78 15.14
N ASP A 431 7.85 -5.49 14.22
CA ASP A 431 8.02 -5.31 12.78
C ASP A 431 7.50 -3.92 12.35
N ALA A 432 6.32 -3.49 12.81
CA ALA A 432 5.75 -2.18 12.49
C ALA A 432 6.61 -1.01 13.02
N LEU A 433 7.19 -1.14 14.20
CA LEU A 433 8.12 -0.13 14.72
C LEU A 433 9.49 -0.17 14.02
N GLN A 434 9.93 -1.34 13.53
CA GLN A 434 11.20 -1.48 12.81
C GLN A 434 11.16 -0.81 11.42
N PHE A 435 9.98 -0.60 10.85
CA PHE A 435 9.80 0.11 9.59
C PHE A 435 10.51 1.47 9.57
N PHE A 436 10.45 2.23 10.66
CA PHE A 436 11.02 3.58 10.72
C PHE A 436 12.54 3.59 10.60
N TYR A 437 13.24 2.62 11.22
CA TYR A 437 14.69 2.54 11.10
C TYR A 437 15.16 2.36 9.65
N VAL A 438 14.46 1.54 8.85
CA VAL A 438 14.84 1.34 7.44
C VAL A 438 14.48 2.53 6.54
N GLN A 439 13.61 3.44 7.00
CA GLN A 439 13.29 4.70 6.33
C GLN A 439 14.23 5.86 6.72
N ARG A 440 15.13 5.69 7.67
CA ARG A 440 16.04 6.76 8.08
C ARG A 440 16.86 7.30 6.93
N SER A 441 16.85 8.64 6.73
CA SER A 441 17.74 9.38 5.84
C SER A 441 19.06 9.74 6.55
N GLY A 442 20.14 9.89 5.81
CA GLY A 442 21.42 10.39 6.33
C GLY A 442 22.22 9.42 7.20
N ILE A 443 21.86 8.15 7.23
CA ILE A 443 22.58 7.09 7.96
C ILE A 443 22.65 5.82 7.08
N ALA A 444 23.73 5.04 7.25
CA ALA A 444 23.76 3.68 6.70
C ALA A 444 22.80 2.77 7.48
N ILE A 445 22.03 1.94 6.78
CA ILE A 445 21.19 0.92 7.40
C ILE A 445 22.01 -0.34 7.63
N ASP A 446 22.13 -0.73 8.90
CA ASP A 446 22.95 -1.87 9.30
C ASP A 446 22.19 -3.19 9.09
N GLY A 447 22.66 -3.99 8.13
CA GLY A 447 22.11 -5.32 7.85
C GLY A 447 22.23 -6.30 9.02
N GLY A 448 23.08 -6.06 9.98
CA GLY A 448 23.14 -6.84 11.23
C GLY A 448 21.91 -6.62 12.13
N LEU A 449 21.26 -5.47 12.00
CA LEU A 449 20.03 -5.14 12.74
C LEU A 449 18.76 -5.58 12.00
N VAL A 450 18.71 -5.44 10.67
CA VAL A 450 17.45 -5.61 9.91
C VAL A 450 17.47 -6.77 8.90
N GLY A 451 18.62 -7.40 8.69
CA GLY A 451 18.86 -8.38 7.65
C GLY A 451 19.71 -7.80 6.51
N ALA A 452 20.61 -8.62 5.97
CA ALA A 452 21.61 -8.17 4.97
C ALA A 452 20.95 -7.60 3.69
N GLN A 453 19.75 -8.08 3.33
CA GLN A 453 18.99 -7.61 2.17
C GLN A 453 18.51 -6.17 2.29
N TYR A 454 18.36 -5.65 3.50
CA TYR A 454 17.92 -4.26 3.75
C TYR A 454 19.08 -3.29 4.03
N ALA A 455 20.33 -3.82 4.03
CA ALA A 455 21.52 -2.99 4.23
C ALA A 455 21.70 -2.01 3.05
N ARG A 456 21.98 -0.75 3.37
CA ARG A 456 22.29 0.26 2.37
C ARG A 456 23.26 1.30 2.92
N PRO A 457 24.09 1.93 2.05
CA PRO A 457 24.88 3.11 2.44
C PRO A 457 24.00 4.27 2.89
N ALA A 458 24.61 5.24 3.56
CA ALA A 458 23.93 6.48 3.90
C ALA A 458 23.59 7.27 2.62
N GLY A 459 22.33 7.63 2.44
CA GLY A 459 21.87 8.51 1.36
C GLY A 459 21.82 9.97 1.81
N HIS A 460 21.79 10.89 0.83
CA HIS A 460 21.62 12.33 1.01
C HIS A 460 22.64 13.00 1.96
N LEU A 461 23.92 12.59 1.89
CA LEU A 461 25.03 13.22 2.61
C LEU A 461 25.95 14.06 1.73
N GLY A 462 25.61 14.31 0.46
CA GLY A 462 26.43 15.10 -0.47
C GLY A 462 27.64 14.34 -1.03
N VAL A 463 27.60 12.99 -1.00
CA VAL A 463 28.61 12.13 -1.63
C VAL A 463 28.14 11.82 -3.05
N ALA A 464 28.88 12.26 -4.07
CA ALA A 464 28.48 12.07 -5.47
C ALA A 464 28.13 10.60 -5.80
N PRO A 465 27.06 10.34 -6.59
CA PRO A 465 26.25 11.31 -7.35
C PRO A 465 25.26 12.13 -6.51
N ASN A 466 25.03 11.78 -5.26
CA ASN A 466 24.02 12.31 -4.38
C ASN A 466 24.32 13.78 -3.96
N ARG A 467 23.33 14.66 -4.00
CA ARG A 467 23.48 16.09 -3.64
C ARG A 467 23.41 16.38 -2.14
N GLY A 468 22.68 15.57 -1.38
CA GLY A 468 22.63 15.60 0.08
C GLY A 468 21.81 16.71 0.72
N ASP A 469 21.45 16.42 2.00
CA ASP A 469 20.66 17.30 2.86
C ASP A 469 21.50 18.11 3.87
N THR A 470 22.83 18.16 3.69
CA THR A 470 23.75 18.83 4.63
C THR A 470 23.90 20.32 4.39
N ASP A 471 23.51 20.81 3.22
CA ASP A 471 23.58 22.20 2.80
C ASP A 471 22.57 22.44 1.67
N VAL A 472 21.29 22.53 2.02
CA VAL A 472 20.18 22.60 1.06
C VAL A 472 19.79 24.05 0.81
N PRO A 473 19.72 24.49 -0.46
CA PRO A 473 19.20 25.81 -0.82
C PRO A 473 17.68 25.84 -0.72
N CYS A 474 17.10 27.03 -0.56
CA CYS A 474 15.67 27.18 -0.79
C CYS A 474 15.33 27.03 -2.27
N GLN A 475 14.11 26.57 -2.54
CA GLN A 475 13.47 26.66 -3.85
C GLN A 475 13.63 28.09 -4.41
N ALA A 476 13.76 28.22 -5.73
CA ALA A 476 14.12 29.47 -6.39
C ALA A 476 13.26 30.66 -5.94
N GLY A 477 13.91 31.70 -5.36
CA GLY A 477 13.26 32.90 -4.83
C GLY A 477 12.65 32.75 -3.43
N GLY A 478 12.70 31.59 -2.78
CA GLY A 478 12.05 31.33 -1.50
C GLY A 478 12.80 31.89 -0.27
N CYS A 479 14.14 31.87 -0.27
CA CYS A 479 14.95 32.46 0.80
C CYS A 479 16.40 32.74 0.35
N GLY A 480 17.18 33.45 1.18
CA GLY A 480 18.60 33.79 0.90
C GLY A 480 19.62 32.99 1.71
N TYR A 481 19.25 31.89 2.33
CA TYR A 481 20.10 31.04 3.16
C TYR A 481 20.03 29.58 2.75
N ARG A 482 20.84 28.74 3.37
CA ARG A 482 20.88 27.28 3.19
C ARG A 482 20.82 26.61 4.57
N LEU A 483 20.27 25.41 4.65
CA LEU A 483 20.16 24.67 5.90
C LEU A 483 20.80 23.26 5.80
N ASP A 484 21.31 22.82 6.94
CA ASP A 484 21.61 21.42 7.19
C ASP A 484 20.35 20.74 7.75
N VAL A 485 19.65 20.00 6.91
CA VAL A 485 18.41 19.29 7.22
C VAL A 485 18.56 17.78 7.10
N ARG A 486 19.80 17.29 7.37
CA ARG A 486 20.06 15.85 7.40
C ARG A 486 19.27 15.13 8.49
N GLY A 487 19.12 13.82 8.37
CA GLY A 487 18.34 12.98 9.26
C GLY A 487 16.85 12.94 8.88
N GLY A 488 16.02 12.46 9.77
CA GLY A 488 14.60 12.21 9.50
C GLY A 488 14.33 10.95 8.68
N TRP A 489 13.09 10.71 8.35
CA TRP A 489 12.66 9.57 7.54
C TRP A 489 12.34 10.01 6.11
N TYR A 490 12.65 9.18 5.12
CA TYR A 490 11.98 9.26 3.82
C TYR A 490 10.49 8.96 4.03
N ASP A 491 9.64 9.79 3.47
CA ASP A 491 8.22 9.81 3.80
C ASP A 491 7.46 8.58 3.29
N ALA A 492 7.55 8.35 1.99
CA ALA A 492 6.70 7.40 1.29
C ALA A 492 7.49 6.60 0.24
N GLY A 493 6.98 6.49 -0.97
CA GLY A 493 7.67 5.88 -2.10
C GLY A 493 8.80 6.74 -2.68
N ASP A 494 8.88 8.01 -2.31
CA ASP A 494 9.86 8.98 -2.74
C ASP A 494 11.00 9.20 -1.71
N HIS A 495 11.92 10.12 -2.01
CA HIS A 495 12.98 10.53 -1.09
C HIS A 495 12.67 11.88 -0.39
N GLY A 496 11.44 12.35 -0.48
CA GLY A 496 10.98 13.55 0.20
C GLY A 496 10.90 13.37 1.71
N LYS A 497 11.01 14.49 2.46
CA LYS A 497 10.81 14.56 3.90
C LYS A 497 9.89 15.75 4.19
N TYR A 498 8.75 15.49 4.80
CA TYR A 498 7.64 16.44 4.95
C TYR A 498 7.33 16.65 6.43
N VAL A 499 7.32 17.91 6.87
CA VAL A 499 7.20 18.24 8.29
C VAL A 499 5.80 17.89 8.83
N VAL A 500 4.75 18.06 8.03
CA VAL A 500 3.38 17.72 8.48
C VAL A 500 3.19 16.22 8.60
N ASN A 501 3.69 15.43 7.65
CA ASN A 501 3.59 13.97 7.65
C ASN A 501 4.52 13.33 8.70
N GLY A 502 5.79 13.74 8.73
CA GLY A 502 6.74 13.36 9.77
C GLY A 502 6.28 13.79 11.17
N GLY A 503 5.56 14.92 11.26
CA GLY A 503 4.97 15.43 12.49
C GLY A 503 3.93 14.49 13.09
N ILE A 504 2.88 14.11 12.34
CA ILE A 504 1.87 13.16 12.84
C ILE A 504 2.51 11.79 13.14
N ALA A 505 3.43 11.31 12.29
CA ALA A 505 4.13 10.06 12.53
C ALA A 505 4.93 10.08 13.84
N THR A 506 5.69 11.14 14.08
CA THR A 506 6.44 11.36 15.34
C THR A 506 5.50 11.38 16.54
N ALA A 507 4.38 12.13 16.45
CA ALA A 507 3.39 12.21 17.52
C ALA A 507 2.81 10.83 17.87
N GLN A 508 2.48 10.01 16.88
CA GLN A 508 1.95 8.67 17.11
C GLN A 508 2.99 7.72 17.73
N LEU A 509 4.26 7.80 17.35
CA LEU A 509 5.32 7.03 18.03
C LEU A 509 5.52 7.48 19.49
N LEU A 510 5.53 8.79 19.74
CA LEU A 510 5.58 9.35 21.09
C LEU A 510 4.36 8.91 21.92
N SER A 511 3.16 8.98 21.33
CA SER A 511 1.90 8.56 21.95
C SER A 511 1.87 7.04 22.23
N THR A 512 2.47 6.22 21.36
CA THR A 512 2.63 4.77 21.62
C THR A 512 3.38 4.52 22.93
N TYR A 513 4.46 5.26 23.17
CA TYR A 513 5.19 5.18 24.42
C TYR A 513 4.41 5.83 25.58
N GLU A 514 3.80 7.00 25.40
CA GLU A 514 3.07 7.72 26.44
C GLU A 514 1.89 6.90 26.96
N ARG A 515 1.23 6.12 26.10
CA ARG A 515 0.17 5.18 26.47
C ARG A 515 0.63 4.18 27.55
N THR A 516 1.90 3.77 27.58
CA THR A 516 2.45 2.87 28.62
C THR A 516 2.41 3.48 30.02
N LYS A 517 2.26 4.80 30.13
CA LYS A 517 2.21 5.54 31.39
C LYS A 517 0.78 5.94 31.78
N THR A 518 -0.15 6.01 30.83
CA THR A 518 -1.49 6.56 31.03
C THR A 518 -2.58 5.49 31.00
N ALA A 519 -2.36 4.38 30.28
CA ALA A 519 -3.34 3.31 30.13
C ALA A 519 -3.13 2.19 31.15
N ALA A 520 -4.21 1.76 31.79
CA ALA A 520 -4.20 0.66 32.78
C ALA A 520 -3.75 -0.67 32.16
N THR A 521 -3.99 -0.88 30.88
CA THR A 521 -3.60 -2.07 30.12
C THR A 521 -2.19 -1.96 29.52
N GLY A 522 -1.61 -0.75 29.48
CA GLY A 522 -0.24 -0.53 29.01
C GLY A 522 0.76 -1.29 29.86
N ARG A 523 1.60 -2.10 29.23
CA ARG A 523 2.68 -2.80 29.94
C ARG A 523 3.72 -1.77 30.36
N PHE A 524 3.92 -1.54 31.65
CA PHE A 524 4.86 -0.59 32.22
C PHE A 524 6.25 -0.61 31.54
N GLY A 525 6.39 -0.02 30.37
CA GLY A 525 7.62 0.21 29.65
C GLY A 525 8.42 -1.01 29.19
N THR A 526 8.16 -2.22 29.67
CA THR A 526 9.01 -3.38 29.36
C THR A 526 8.94 -3.83 27.90
N ALA A 527 7.78 -3.63 27.24
CA ALA A 527 7.61 -3.99 25.83
C ALA A 527 8.14 -2.92 24.87
N LEU A 528 8.28 -1.67 25.31
CA LEU A 528 8.77 -0.52 24.55
C LEU A 528 9.98 0.16 25.21
N GLY A 529 10.67 -0.55 26.11
CA GLY A 529 11.87 -0.04 26.80
C GLY A 529 13.11 -0.07 25.91
N ASP A 530 14.24 0.28 26.53
CA ASP A 530 15.57 0.16 25.90
C ASP A 530 15.89 -1.31 25.57
N GLY A 531 16.36 -1.57 24.37
CA GLY A 531 16.63 -2.91 23.84
C GLY A 531 15.41 -3.62 23.24
N SER A 532 14.25 -2.97 23.13
CA SER A 532 13.01 -3.54 22.58
C SER A 532 12.99 -3.58 21.05
N LEU A 533 13.73 -2.71 20.38
CA LEU A 533 13.88 -2.65 18.92
C LEU A 533 15.32 -2.96 18.49
N ARG A 534 15.48 -3.18 17.20
CA ARG A 534 16.79 -3.38 16.57
C ARG A 534 17.26 -2.09 15.91
N VAL A 535 17.67 -1.14 16.73
CA VAL A 535 18.17 0.19 16.34
C VAL A 535 19.59 0.42 16.87
N PRO A 536 20.39 1.30 16.27
CA PRO A 536 21.77 1.55 16.73
C PRO A 536 21.89 2.07 18.17
N GLU A 537 20.86 2.78 18.65
CA GLU A 537 20.83 3.45 19.95
C GLU A 537 20.54 2.49 21.12
N ARG A 538 20.11 1.26 20.87
CA ARG A 538 19.77 0.28 21.92
C ARG A 538 20.89 0.12 22.96
N GLY A 539 20.51 0.09 24.22
CA GLY A 539 21.46 -0.03 25.32
C GLY A 539 21.91 1.31 25.91
N ASN A 540 21.27 2.43 25.54
CA ASN A 540 21.56 3.79 26.01
C ASN A 540 20.72 4.24 27.21
N ARG A 541 19.80 3.39 27.73
CA ARG A 541 18.81 3.63 28.77
C ARG A 541 17.65 4.55 28.39
N ILE A 542 17.50 4.88 27.13
CA ILE A 542 16.33 5.54 26.58
C ILE A 542 15.48 4.47 25.90
N PRO A 543 14.15 4.47 26.03
CA PRO A 543 13.30 3.57 25.26
C PRO A 543 13.54 3.71 23.75
N ASP A 544 13.78 2.60 23.05
CA ASP A 544 14.15 2.63 21.62
C ASP A 544 13.11 3.34 20.73
N VAL A 545 11.82 3.27 21.07
CA VAL A 545 10.77 4.00 20.34
C VAL A 545 10.92 5.52 20.48
N LEU A 546 11.45 5.99 21.63
CA LEU A 546 11.77 7.41 21.81
C LEU A 546 13.01 7.80 21.01
N ASP A 547 14.03 6.94 20.93
CA ASP A 547 15.20 7.18 20.07
C ASP A 547 14.81 7.24 18.60
N GLU A 548 13.88 6.38 18.16
CA GLU A 548 13.37 6.43 16.80
C GLU A 548 12.58 7.74 16.51
N ALA A 549 11.69 8.15 17.42
CA ALA A 549 11.00 9.43 17.33
C ALA A 549 11.98 10.63 17.38
N ARG A 550 13.10 10.52 18.14
CA ARG A 550 14.16 11.53 18.20
C ARG A 550 14.84 11.73 16.84
N TRP A 551 15.01 10.67 16.06
CA TRP A 551 15.63 10.74 14.73
C TRP A 551 14.86 11.68 13.81
N GLU A 552 13.55 11.56 13.77
CA GLU A 552 12.69 12.47 13.00
C GLU A 552 12.63 13.86 13.62
N LEU A 553 12.43 13.96 14.92
CA LEU A 553 12.29 15.25 15.60
C LEU A 553 13.54 16.13 15.48
N ASP A 554 14.74 15.55 15.46
CA ASP A 554 15.97 16.28 15.18
C ASP A 554 15.96 16.91 13.78
N PHE A 555 15.41 16.21 12.78
CA PHE A 555 15.16 16.76 11.45
C PHE A 555 14.11 17.87 11.49
N LEU A 556 12.95 17.66 12.12
CA LEU A 556 11.89 18.67 12.23
C LEU A 556 12.43 19.98 12.86
N MET A 557 13.25 19.89 13.91
CA MET A 557 13.90 21.06 14.52
C MET A 557 14.92 21.75 13.59
N ARG A 558 15.59 21.01 12.68
CA ARG A 558 16.52 21.57 11.70
C ARG A 558 15.81 22.31 10.57
N MET A 559 14.52 22.01 10.34
CA MET A 559 13.68 22.72 9.36
C MET A 559 13.26 24.10 9.84
N GLN A 560 13.59 24.49 11.09
CA GLN A 560 13.20 25.79 11.65
C GLN A 560 14.03 26.92 11.02
N VAL A 561 13.34 27.98 10.58
CA VAL A 561 13.96 29.18 9.98
C VAL A 561 14.86 29.88 11.01
N PRO A 562 16.13 30.14 10.67
CA PRO A 562 17.10 30.77 11.59
C PRO A 562 16.69 32.14 12.09
N ALA A 563 17.16 32.51 13.28
CA ALA A 563 16.97 33.83 13.83
C ALA A 563 17.55 34.92 12.92
N GLY A 564 16.87 36.07 12.79
CA GLY A 564 17.27 37.19 11.95
C GLY A 564 16.89 37.08 10.46
N GLN A 565 16.29 35.95 10.07
CA GLN A 565 15.72 35.78 8.72
C GLN A 565 14.23 36.17 8.70
N PRO A 566 13.67 36.50 7.52
CA PRO A 566 12.22 36.61 7.37
C PRO A 566 11.54 35.29 7.82
N LEU A 567 10.40 35.37 8.51
CA LEU A 567 9.68 34.21 9.09
C LEU A 567 10.50 33.42 10.12
N ALA A 568 11.47 34.06 10.80
CA ALA A 568 12.31 33.42 11.82
C ALA A 568 11.47 32.65 12.84
N GLY A 569 11.86 31.39 13.11
CA GLY A 569 11.18 30.51 14.04
C GLY A 569 10.03 29.68 13.43
N MET A 570 9.54 29.99 12.22
CA MET A 570 8.68 29.09 11.47
C MET A 570 9.45 27.87 10.97
N ALA A 571 8.78 26.84 10.53
CA ALA A 571 9.39 25.66 9.93
C ALA A 571 9.13 25.61 8.41
N HIS A 572 10.15 25.26 7.64
CA HIS A 572 10.00 24.90 6.22
C HIS A 572 9.04 23.73 6.08
N HIS A 573 8.21 23.75 5.03
CA HIS A 573 7.17 22.77 4.84
C HIS A 573 7.72 21.38 4.54
N LYS A 574 8.70 21.31 3.65
CA LYS A 574 9.31 20.07 3.16
C LYS A 574 10.70 20.29 2.57
N VAL A 575 11.43 19.21 2.39
CA VAL A 575 12.65 19.10 1.59
C VAL A 575 12.54 17.86 0.71
N HIS A 576 12.71 18.02 -0.59
CA HIS A 576 12.68 16.93 -1.54
C HIS A 576 13.51 17.24 -2.79
N ASP A 577 13.47 16.34 -3.76
CA ASP A 577 14.12 16.46 -5.05
C ASP A 577 13.49 17.57 -5.91
N GLN A 578 14.32 18.23 -6.72
CA GLN A 578 13.84 19.23 -7.67
C GLN A 578 12.93 18.64 -8.75
N ALA A 579 13.08 17.35 -9.05
CA ALA A 579 12.24 16.60 -9.98
C ALA A 579 12.12 15.15 -9.55
N TRP A 580 11.04 14.49 -9.97
CA TRP A 580 10.81 13.08 -9.68
C TRP A 580 11.92 12.19 -10.23
N THR A 581 12.37 11.22 -9.45
CA THR A 581 13.25 10.13 -9.89
C THR A 581 12.42 8.90 -10.29
N GLY A 582 12.98 8.06 -11.15
CA GLY A 582 12.37 6.77 -11.51
C GLY A 582 12.40 5.73 -10.38
N ILE A 583 11.83 4.56 -10.65
CA ILE A 583 11.85 3.37 -9.80
C ILE A 583 12.57 2.26 -10.58
N PRO A 584 13.57 1.58 -9.96
CA PRO A 584 14.12 1.81 -8.61
C PRO A 584 15.06 3.00 -8.53
N MET A 585 15.22 3.58 -7.33
CA MET A 585 16.25 4.56 -7.02
C MET A 585 16.71 4.41 -5.58
N GLN A 586 17.95 4.01 -5.35
CA GLN A 586 18.47 3.94 -4.00
C GLN A 586 18.86 5.34 -3.50
N PRO A 587 18.68 5.68 -2.21
CA PRO A 587 18.90 7.04 -1.71
C PRO A 587 20.33 7.57 -1.89
N GLN A 588 21.35 6.71 -1.88
CA GLN A 588 22.75 7.10 -2.09
C GLN A 588 23.09 7.35 -3.56
N ASP A 589 22.26 6.84 -4.48
CA ASP A 589 22.47 6.92 -5.92
C ASP A 589 21.67 8.06 -6.57
N ASP A 590 20.80 8.72 -5.81
CA ASP A 590 19.93 9.78 -6.28
C ASP A 590 20.72 11.03 -6.70
N PRO A 591 20.72 11.42 -7.98
CA PRO A 591 21.50 12.54 -8.48
C PRO A 591 20.75 13.89 -8.43
N GLN A 592 19.45 13.89 -8.05
CA GLN A 592 18.63 15.10 -8.10
C GLN A 592 19.12 16.16 -7.10
N PRO A 593 19.09 17.44 -7.48
CA PRO A 593 19.26 18.52 -6.51
C PRO A 593 18.14 18.53 -5.46
N ARG A 594 18.49 18.84 -4.22
CA ARG A 594 17.53 18.96 -3.12
C ARG A 594 17.16 20.42 -2.91
N GLU A 595 15.89 20.69 -2.57
CA GLU A 595 15.36 22.03 -2.34
C GLU A 595 14.56 22.09 -1.04
N LEU A 596 14.73 23.22 -0.28
CA LEU A 596 13.85 23.60 0.83
C LEU A 596 12.68 24.39 0.27
N HIS A 597 11.48 23.90 0.55
CA HIS A 597 10.26 24.60 0.17
C HIS A 597 9.87 25.66 1.21
N PRO A 598 9.05 26.67 0.86
CA PRO A 598 8.72 27.76 1.76
C PRO A 598 8.20 27.29 3.12
N PRO A 599 8.42 28.05 4.21
CA PRO A 599 7.82 27.76 5.50
C PRO A 599 6.30 27.83 5.44
N SER A 600 5.63 26.97 6.23
CA SER A 600 4.17 27.02 6.38
C SER A 600 3.73 27.03 7.84
N THR A 601 2.54 27.56 8.09
CA THR A 601 1.93 27.58 9.43
C THR A 601 1.64 26.14 9.90
N ALA A 602 1.16 25.24 9.03
CA ALA A 602 0.92 23.85 9.35
C ALA A 602 2.20 23.13 9.82
N ALA A 603 3.30 23.21 9.04
CA ALA A 603 4.59 22.61 9.41
C ALA A 603 5.14 23.19 10.73
N THR A 604 4.98 24.50 10.93
CA THR A 604 5.43 25.19 12.15
C THR A 604 4.68 24.68 13.39
N LEU A 605 3.38 24.49 13.28
CA LEU A 605 2.54 23.98 14.39
C LEU A 605 2.75 22.49 14.65
N ASN A 606 3.00 21.68 13.60
CA ASN A 606 3.42 20.29 13.74
C ASN A 606 4.74 20.17 14.54
N LEU A 607 5.74 21.00 14.21
CA LEU A 607 6.97 21.10 15.01
C LEU A 607 6.67 21.53 16.45
N ALA A 608 5.78 22.52 16.66
CA ALA A 608 5.45 22.99 18.00
C ALA A 608 4.82 21.89 18.87
N ALA A 609 3.86 21.15 18.31
CA ALA A 609 3.15 20.06 18.98
C ALA A 609 4.10 18.91 19.34
N THR A 610 4.80 18.37 18.36
CA THR A 610 5.69 17.20 18.53
C THR A 610 6.86 17.51 19.46
N ALA A 611 7.45 18.70 19.36
CA ALA A 611 8.54 19.12 20.25
C ALA A 611 8.05 19.36 21.69
N ALA A 612 6.80 19.82 21.90
CA ALA A 612 6.22 19.93 23.24
C ALA A 612 5.97 18.54 23.85
N GLN A 613 5.41 17.61 23.11
CA GLN A 613 5.20 16.21 23.53
C GLN A 613 6.55 15.55 23.86
N CYS A 614 7.55 15.71 23.00
CA CYS A 614 8.91 15.23 23.21
C CYS A 614 9.51 15.77 24.52
N ALA A 615 9.36 17.07 24.80
CA ALA A 615 9.95 17.68 25.98
C ALA A 615 9.50 17.00 27.28
N ARG A 616 8.19 16.64 27.39
CA ARG A 616 7.71 15.93 28.59
C ARG A 616 8.17 14.48 28.66
N LEU A 617 8.26 13.79 27.50
CA LEU A 617 8.60 12.37 27.48
C LEU A 617 10.11 12.11 27.65
N PHE A 618 10.96 12.98 27.12
CA PHE A 618 12.42 12.88 27.29
C PHE A 618 12.93 13.45 28.62
N ALA A 619 12.15 14.26 29.31
CA ALA A 619 12.58 14.90 30.56
C ALA A 619 13.18 13.93 31.58
N PRO A 620 12.66 12.70 31.77
CA PRO A 620 13.23 11.73 32.70
C PRO A 620 14.55 11.08 32.22
N TYR A 621 14.89 11.18 30.96
CA TYR A 621 16.02 10.47 30.31
C TYR A 621 17.15 11.42 29.93
N ASP A 622 16.80 12.50 29.20
CA ASP A 622 17.72 13.50 28.65
C ASP A 622 17.16 14.92 28.85
N THR A 623 17.46 15.52 30.01
CA THR A 623 16.98 16.85 30.38
C THR A 623 17.48 17.94 29.40
N ALA A 624 18.68 17.78 28.84
CA ALA A 624 19.22 18.77 27.89
C ALA A 624 18.45 18.71 26.57
N TYR A 625 18.13 17.52 26.09
CA TYR A 625 17.31 17.32 24.90
C TYR A 625 15.87 17.84 25.12
N ALA A 626 15.26 17.50 26.24
CA ALA A 626 13.93 17.99 26.62
C ALA A 626 13.84 19.53 26.62
N ARG A 627 14.89 20.23 27.13
CA ARG A 627 14.96 21.71 27.06
C ARG A 627 15.05 22.21 25.62
N ARG A 628 15.82 21.54 24.77
CA ARG A 628 15.95 21.91 23.35
C ARG A 628 14.59 21.78 22.63
N CYS A 629 13.88 20.65 22.85
CA CYS A 629 12.54 20.42 22.35
C CYS A 629 11.56 21.51 22.83
N LEU A 630 11.52 21.82 24.13
CA LEU A 630 10.61 22.85 24.66
C LEU A 630 10.90 24.24 24.10
N THR A 631 12.19 24.55 23.89
CA THR A 631 12.58 25.84 23.29
C THR A 631 12.10 25.92 21.84
N ALA A 632 12.30 24.87 21.04
CA ALA A 632 11.84 24.80 19.65
C ALA A 632 10.31 24.91 19.58
N ALA A 633 9.57 24.17 20.43
CA ALA A 633 8.11 24.21 20.52
C ALA A 633 7.57 25.62 20.76
N ARG A 634 8.11 26.30 21.76
CA ARG A 634 7.70 27.68 22.11
C ARG A 634 8.02 28.68 21.00
N THR A 635 9.20 28.57 20.39
CA THR A 635 9.62 29.43 19.29
C THR A 635 8.72 29.24 18.08
N ALA A 636 8.44 27.99 17.70
CA ALA A 636 7.56 27.66 16.59
C ALA A 636 6.13 28.16 16.83
N TYR A 637 5.56 27.90 18.01
CA TYR A 637 4.21 28.35 18.34
C TYR A 637 4.08 29.87 18.33
N ALA A 638 5.08 30.58 18.88
CA ALA A 638 5.09 32.03 18.85
C ALA A 638 5.22 32.60 17.43
N ALA A 639 6.04 31.96 16.58
CA ALA A 639 6.17 32.31 15.16
C ALA A 639 4.86 32.07 14.39
N ALA A 640 4.20 30.92 14.61
CA ALA A 640 2.90 30.62 13.99
C ALA A 640 1.83 31.66 14.40
N LYS A 641 1.80 32.10 15.65
CA LYS A 641 0.86 33.18 16.09
C LYS A 641 1.15 34.54 15.42
N GLN A 642 2.39 34.80 15.04
CA GLN A 642 2.75 36.02 14.27
C GLN A 642 2.42 35.86 12.78
N HIS A 643 2.45 34.63 12.26
CA HIS A 643 2.24 34.29 10.86
C HIS A 643 1.17 33.18 10.73
N PRO A 644 -0.11 33.49 11.07
CA PRO A 644 -1.12 32.43 11.28
C PRO A 644 -1.71 31.84 9.99
N ALA A 645 -1.36 32.35 8.82
CA ALA A 645 -1.98 31.97 7.54
C ALA A 645 -0.94 31.95 6.40
N VAL A 646 0.22 31.36 6.64
CA VAL A 646 1.21 31.04 5.61
C VAL A 646 0.96 29.61 5.16
N TYR A 647 0.24 29.44 4.05
CA TYR A 647 -0.14 28.15 3.52
C TYR A 647 0.91 27.61 2.54
N ALA A 648 1.08 26.29 2.48
CA ALA A 648 1.84 25.64 1.43
C ALA A 648 1.10 25.73 0.10
N ASP A 649 1.84 25.84 -1.01
CA ASP A 649 1.24 25.93 -2.34
C ASP A 649 0.68 24.54 -2.75
N PRO A 650 -0.62 24.42 -3.05
CA PRO A 650 -1.20 23.13 -3.50
C PRO A 650 -0.69 22.67 -4.87
N ASN A 651 0.00 23.56 -5.63
CA ASN A 651 0.57 23.20 -6.94
C ASN A 651 2.06 22.86 -6.86
N ASP A 652 2.67 22.88 -5.68
CA ASP A 652 4.09 22.61 -5.48
C ASP A 652 4.36 21.09 -5.35
N GLY A 653 4.01 20.32 -6.39
CA GLY A 653 4.07 18.85 -6.43
C GLY A 653 5.15 18.27 -7.35
N ASN A 654 6.10 19.06 -7.89
CA ASN A 654 7.17 18.53 -8.73
C ASN A 654 8.32 18.00 -7.88
N GLY A 655 8.65 16.72 -7.99
CA GLY A 655 9.71 16.08 -7.21
C GLY A 655 9.32 15.64 -5.80
N GLY A 656 8.09 15.94 -5.36
CA GLY A 656 7.55 15.51 -4.06
C GLY A 656 6.09 15.88 -3.86
N GLY A 657 5.43 15.28 -2.87
CA GLY A 657 4.03 15.55 -2.52
C GLY A 657 3.81 17.00 -2.04
N THR A 658 2.59 17.52 -2.25
CA THR A 658 2.26 18.91 -1.84
C THR A 658 1.98 19.02 -0.36
N TYR A 659 1.19 18.12 0.20
CA TYR A 659 0.71 18.13 1.59
C TYR A 659 0.16 19.51 2.03
N ALA A 660 -0.47 20.22 1.09
CA ALA A 660 -1.00 21.53 1.34
C ALA A 660 -2.27 21.47 2.21
N ASP A 661 -2.34 22.36 3.20
CA ASP A 661 -3.50 22.52 4.06
C ASP A 661 -3.98 23.97 4.07
N GLY A 662 -5.25 24.18 3.78
CA GLY A 662 -5.90 25.49 3.75
C GLY A 662 -6.57 25.90 5.07
N ASP A 663 -6.64 25.02 6.07
CA ASP A 663 -7.21 25.27 7.40
C ASP A 663 -6.29 24.77 8.51
N VAL A 664 -5.48 25.64 9.04
CA VAL A 664 -4.50 25.33 10.09
C VAL A 664 -5.04 25.53 11.53
N SER A 665 -6.35 25.67 11.68
CA SER A 665 -6.94 25.92 13.01
C SER A 665 -6.92 24.71 13.93
N ASP A 666 -6.86 23.52 13.36
CA ASP A 666 -6.74 22.25 14.07
C ASP A 666 -5.29 22.00 14.54
N GLU A 667 -4.27 22.37 13.77
CA GLU A 667 -2.88 22.35 14.23
C GLU A 667 -2.66 23.37 15.36
N PHE A 668 -3.27 24.56 15.30
CA PHE A 668 -3.23 25.49 16.43
C PHE A 668 -3.82 24.88 17.70
N TYR A 669 -4.94 24.19 17.58
CA TYR A 669 -5.57 23.49 18.71
C TYR A 669 -4.65 22.37 19.26
N TRP A 670 -4.09 21.53 18.41
CA TRP A 670 -3.18 20.47 18.80
C TRP A 670 -1.91 21.01 19.45
N ALA A 671 -1.22 21.96 18.84
CA ALA A 671 0.00 22.55 19.38
C ALA A 671 -0.23 23.26 20.74
N ALA A 672 -1.34 23.98 20.88
CA ALA A 672 -1.71 24.58 22.16
C ALA A 672 -2.00 23.51 23.24
N ALA A 673 -2.68 22.42 22.88
CA ALA A 673 -2.93 21.30 23.79
C ALA A 673 -1.62 20.65 24.29
N GLU A 674 -0.68 20.37 23.37
CA GLU A 674 0.62 19.78 23.72
C GLU A 674 1.47 20.70 24.59
N LEU A 675 1.52 21.99 24.28
CA LEU A 675 2.21 22.99 25.09
C LEU A 675 1.57 23.11 26.48
N TYR A 676 0.24 23.11 26.56
CA TYR A 676 -0.44 23.12 27.87
C TYR A 676 -0.14 21.84 28.69
N LEU A 677 -0.28 20.68 28.10
CA LEU A 677 0.00 19.38 28.77
C LEU A 677 1.45 19.34 29.28
N THR A 678 2.37 19.94 28.56
CA THR A 678 3.80 19.93 28.91
C THR A 678 4.15 20.99 29.97
N THR A 679 3.63 22.21 29.84
CA THR A 679 4.05 23.34 30.70
C THR A 679 3.07 23.68 31.81
N GLY A 680 1.78 23.42 31.63
CA GLY A 680 0.70 23.84 32.53
C GLY A 680 0.41 25.34 32.48
N GLU A 681 0.96 26.07 31.53
CA GLU A 681 0.79 27.51 31.43
C GLU A 681 -0.63 27.90 31.00
N ALA A 682 -1.25 28.80 31.74
CA ALA A 682 -2.63 29.23 31.54
C ALA A 682 -2.87 29.88 30.15
N GLY A 683 -1.83 30.48 29.55
CA GLY A 683 -1.92 31.07 28.21
C GLY A 683 -2.27 30.02 27.16
N TYR A 684 -1.60 28.89 27.17
CA TYR A 684 -1.89 27.80 26.23
C TYR A 684 -3.28 27.15 26.49
N LEU A 685 -3.67 27.01 27.75
CA LEU A 685 -5.04 26.59 28.08
C LEU A 685 -6.09 27.57 27.54
N GLY A 686 -5.80 28.89 27.62
CA GLY A 686 -6.65 29.92 27.03
C GLY A 686 -6.80 29.74 25.48
N ASP A 687 -5.71 29.46 24.80
CA ASP A 687 -5.73 29.17 23.33
C ASP A 687 -6.52 27.87 23.04
N VAL A 688 -6.34 26.80 23.81
CA VAL A 688 -7.13 25.55 23.69
C VAL A 688 -8.62 25.83 23.83
N THR A 689 -9.03 26.51 24.92
CA THR A 689 -10.46 26.72 25.23
C THR A 689 -11.13 27.73 24.29
N ALA A 690 -10.37 28.62 23.67
CA ALA A 690 -10.88 29.57 22.66
C ALA A 690 -11.05 28.94 21.29
N SER A 691 -10.43 27.80 21.02
CA SER A 691 -10.53 27.13 19.73
C SER A 691 -11.92 26.52 19.50
N ARG A 692 -12.45 26.66 18.28
CA ARG A 692 -13.68 25.98 17.83
C ARG A 692 -13.59 24.45 17.99
N HIS A 693 -12.39 23.89 17.86
CA HIS A 693 -12.13 22.46 17.98
C HIS A 693 -12.26 21.95 19.42
N HIS A 694 -12.22 22.84 20.46
CA HIS A 694 -12.28 22.40 21.84
C HIS A 694 -13.64 21.82 22.25
N THR A 695 -14.71 22.37 21.69
CA THR A 695 -16.10 21.91 21.95
C THR A 695 -16.73 21.26 20.73
N GLY A 696 -16.17 21.48 19.53
CA GLY A 696 -16.62 20.88 18.28
C GLY A 696 -16.27 19.38 18.18
N ASP A 697 -16.92 18.70 17.27
CA ASP A 697 -16.55 17.32 16.91
C ASP A 697 -15.27 17.35 16.07
N VAL A 698 -14.26 16.62 16.52
CA VAL A 698 -12.96 16.51 15.86
C VAL A 698 -12.73 15.08 15.31
N PHE A 699 -13.70 14.20 15.50
CA PHE A 699 -13.62 12.81 15.08
C PHE A 699 -14.57 12.57 13.89
N THR A 700 -14.04 12.73 12.69
CA THR A 700 -14.81 12.54 11.46
C THR A 700 -15.06 11.05 11.18
N SER A 701 -16.03 10.75 10.32
CA SER A 701 -16.30 9.35 9.91
C SER A 701 -15.15 8.70 9.14
N SER A 702 -14.31 9.52 8.48
CA SER A 702 -13.18 9.07 7.68
C SER A 702 -11.86 9.05 8.46
N GLY A 703 -11.90 9.27 9.79
CA GLY A 703 -10.71 9.28 10.63
C GLY A 703 -10.01 10.64 10.70
N PHE A 704 -8.79 10.64 11.19
CA PHE A 704 -7.89 11.80 11.26
C PHE A 704 -6.57 11.47 10.55
N GLY A 705 -5.84 12.49 10.15
CA GLY A 705 -4.60 12.36 9.40
C GLY A 705 -3.78 13.64 9.45
N TRP A 706 -2.81 13.79 8.57
CA TRP A 706 -1.91 14.95 8.51
C TRP A 706 -2.65 16.30 8.26
N GLY A 707 -3.75 16.29 7.54
CA GLY A 707 -4.60 17.48 7.27
C GLY A 707 -5.81 17.59 8.19
N SER A 708 -5.88 16.82 9.30
CA SER A 708 -6.92 16.94 10.31
C SER A 708 -6.40 16.47 11.67
N THR A 709 -5.63 17.31 12.35
CA THR A 709 -4.81 16.99 13.51
C THR A 709 -5.48 17.26 14.87
N ALA A 710 -6.65 17.95 14.89
CA ALA A 710 -7.34 18.30 16.15
C ALA A 710 -7.66 17.08 17.03
N ALA A 711 -7.87 15.90 16.41
CA ALA A 711 -8.13 14.66 17.13
C ALA A 711 -6.94 14.24 18.01
N LEU A 712 -5.70 14.46 17.57
CA LEU A 712 -4.49 14.17 18.37
C LEU A 712 -4.50 14.97 19.68
N GLY A 713 -4.68 16.30 19.59
CA GLY A 713 -4.77 17.13 20.79
C GLY A 713 -5.93 16.75 21.70
N ARG A 714 -7.08 16.33 21.14
CA ARG A 714 -8.24 15.88 21.90
C ARG A 714 -7.96 14.56 22.64
N LEU A 715 -7.30 13.59 22.00
CA LEU A 715 -6.93 12.30 22.60
C LEU A 715 -5.94 12.51 23.75
N ASP A 716 -4.93 13.39 23.55
CA ASP A 716 -3.93 13.64 24.58
C ASP A 716 -4.48 14.43 25.77
N LEU A 717 -5.37 15.40 25.54
CA LEU A 717 -6.12 16.08 26.63
C LEU A 717 -7.01 15.11 27.42
N ALA A 718 -7.53 14.05 26.79
CA ALA A 718 -8.34 13.04 27.46
C ALA A 718 -7.52 12.08 28.31
N THR A 719 -6.29 11.74 27.88
CA THR A 719 -5.48 10.65 28.45
C THR A 719 -4.34 11.14 29.35
N VAL A 720 -3.65 12.22 28.96
CA VAL A 720 -2.49 12.73 29.68
C VAL A 720 -2.93 13.49 30.94
N PRO A 721 -2.39 13.15 32.13
CA PRO A 721 -2.69 13.88 33.36
C PRO A 721 -2.30 15.36 33.25
N SER A 722 -3.19 16.24 33.64
CA SER A 722 -3.01 17.70 33.55
C SER A 722 -3.78 18.46 34.63
N GLY A 723 -3.61 19.78 34.69
CA GLY A 723 -4.33 20.69 35.60
C GLY A 723 -5.78 21.01 35.16
N LEU A 724 -6.38 20.33 34.19
CA LEU A 724 -7.76 20.49 33.79
C LEU A 724 -8.72 20.20 34.97
N SER A 725 -9.79 20.97 35.12
CA SER A 725 -10.83 20.65 36.08
C SER A 725 -11.45 19.28 35.78
N THR A 726 -11.97 18.59 36.80
CA THR A 726 -12.64 17.29 36.62
C THR A 726 -13.77 17.39 35.59
N ALA A 727 -14.60 18.43 35.68
CA ALA A 727 -15.71 18.65 34.75
C ALA A 727 -15.24 18.79 33.29
N GLU A 728 -14.15 19.52 33.08
CA GLU A 728 -13.59 19.72 31.74
C GLU A 728 -12.95 18.43 31.19
N ARG A 729 -12.20 17.73 32.01
CA ARG A 729 -11.61 16.43 31.64
C ARG A 729 -12.70 15.41 31.32
N ASP A 730 -13.74 15.33 32.11
CA ASP A 730 -14.86 14.41 31.86
C ASP A 730 -15.61 14.75 30.57
N ARG A 731 -15.79 16.03 30.26
CA ARG A 731 -16.37 16.46 28.97
C ARG A 731 -15.52 16.03 27.79
N ILE A 732 -14.20 16.23 27.87
CA ILE A 732 -13.23 15.83 26.83
C ILE A 732 -13.26 14.30 26.65
N ARG A 733 -13.18 13.54 27.74
CA ARG A 733 -13.27 12.07 27.71
C ARG A 733 -14.58 11.58 27.10
N GLN A 734 -15.70 12.22 27.49
CA GLN A 734 -17.00 11.87 26.93
C GLN A 734 -17.05 12.05 25.40
N SER A 735 -16.40 13.11 24.85
CA SER A 735 -16.34 13.32 23.41
C SER A 735 -15.61 12.19 22.67
N VAL A 736 -14.58 11.59 23.28
CA VAL A 736 -13.88 10.39 22.75
C VAL A 736 -14.79 9.16 22.81
N LEU A 737 -15.51 8.97 23.91
CA LEU A 737 -16.44 7.85 24.06
C LEU A 737 -17.61 7.93 23.06
N ASP A 738 -18.12 9.14 22.81
CA ASP A 738 -19.21 9.38 21.85
C ASP A 738 -18.74 9.09 20.42
N ALA A 739 -17.52 9.52 20.05
CA ALA A 739 -16.91 9.22 18.76
C ALA A 739 -16.73 7.71 18.57
N ALA A 740 -16.14 7.04 19.57
CA ALA A 740 -15.97 5.58 19.57
C ALA A 740 -17.33 4.86 19.45
N GLY A 741 -18.39 5.38 20.10
CA GLY A 741 -19.75 4.86 19.95
C GLY A 741 -20.28 4.96 18.52
N ARG A 742 -20.01 6.06 17.81
CA ARG A 742 -20.38 6.24 16.39
C ARG A 742 -19.63 5.25 15.50
N TYR A 743 -18.31 5.12 15.68
CA TYR A 743 -17.49 4.18 14.92
C TYR A 743 -17.93 2.73 15.13
N LEU A 744 -18.24 2.36 16.37
CA LEU A 744 -18.75 1.02 16.69
C LEU A 744 -20.14 0.77 16.06
N SER A 745 -21.00 1.78 16.01
CA SER A 745 -22.29 1.70 15.33
C SER A 745 -22.14 1.47 13.83
N THR A 746 -21.25 2.24 13.17
CA THR A 746 -20.89 2.06 11.75
C THR A 746 -20.36 0.66 11.51
N GLN A 747 -19.40 0.21 12.31
CA GLN A 747 -18.76 -1.10 12.20
C GLN A 747 -19.76 -2.26 12.26
N ARG A 748 -20.72 -2.21 13.17
CA ARG A 748 -21.79 -3.22 13.30
C ARG A 748 -22.70 -3.27 12.08
N GLY A 749 -22.85 -2.15 11.39
CA GLY A 749 -23.58 -2.05 10.12
C GLY A 749 -22.87 -2.66 8.93
N GLN A 750 -21.54 -2.81 8.98
CA GLN A 750 -20.70 -3.26 7.89
C GLN A 750 -20.50 -4.79 7.91
N ALA A 751 -20.60 -5.43 6.76
CA ALA A 751 -20.41 -6.87 6.65
C ALA A 751 -18.94 -7.30 6.83
N TYR A 752 -18.02 -6.41 6.54
CA TYR A 752 -16.56 -6.62 6.70
C TYR A 752 -16.01 -6.03 8.01
N GLY A 753 -16.86 -5.40 8.84
CA GLY A 753 -16.50 -4.96 10.18
C GLY A 753 -15.60 -3.71 10.23
N LEU A 754 -15.76 -2.77 9.29
CA LEU A 754 -15.01 -1.52 9.24
C LEU A 754 -15.64 -0.42 10.11
N PRO A 755 -14.87 0.32 10.91
CA PRO A 755 -15.34 1.50 11.64
C PRO A 755 -15.39 2.77 10.74
N MET A 756 -15.70 2.61 9.44
CA MET A 756 -15.69 3.63 8.40
C MET A 756 -16.89 3.41 7.46
N PRO A 757 -17.48 4.44 6.87
CA PRO A 757 -18.55 4.28 5.87
C PRO A 757 -18.13 3.41 4.68
N GLY A 758 -19.11 2.78 4.02
CA GLY A 758 -18.87 1.93 2.84
C GLY A 758 -19.06 2.64 1.49
N ASP A 759 -19.20 3.96 1.48
CA ASP A 759 -19.29 4.74 0.24
C ASP A 759 -17.92 5.04 -0.39
N ALA A 760 -17.90 5.38 -1.67
CA ALA A 760 -16.67 5.62 -2.41
C ALA A 760 -15.81 6.76 -1.81
N GLY A 761 -16.45 7.79 -1.23
CA GLY A 761 -15.73 8.92 -0.64
C GLY A 761 -14.93 8.58 0.62
N ALA A 762 -15.17 7.40 1.22
CA ALA A 762 -14.39 6.92 2.35
C ALA A 762 -13.13 6.14 1.94
N TYR A 763 -13.08 5.65 0.70
CA TYR A 763 -11.94 4.92 0.13
C TYR A 763 -11.09 5.87 -0.71
N PHE A 764 -10.17 6.56 -0.09
CA PHE A 764 -9.26 7.52 -0.71
C PHE A 764 -7.80 7.16 -0.44
N TRP A 765 -6.87 7.83 -1.06
CA TRP A 765 -5.44 7.55 -0.96
C TRP A 765 -4.96 7.48 0.49
N GLY A 766 -4.55 6.29 0.95
CA GLY A 766 -4.16 6.02 2.33
C GLY A 766 -5.31 5.59 3.26
N ALA A 767 -6.47 5.17 2.72
CA ALA A 767 -7.66 4.81 3.49
C ALA A 767 -7.40 3.80 4.63
N ASN A 768 -6.44 2.88 4.47
CA ASN A 768 -6.08 1.94 5.52
C ASN A 768 -5.62 2.63 6.81
N SER A 769 -4.88 3.74 6.69
CA SER A 769 -4.43 4.50 7.88
C SER A 769 -5.62 5.11 8.65
N ASN A 770 -6.67 5.54 7.93
CA ASN A 770 -7.85 6.12 8.56
C ASN A 770 -8.72 5.07 9.27
N ILE A 771 -8.82 3.86 8.68
CA ILE A 771 -9.43 2.70 9.36
C ILE A 771 -8.70 2.43 10.68
N ILE A 772 -7.36 2.44 10.65
CA ILE A 772 -6.53 2.21 11.82
C ILE A 772 -6.65 3.38 12.83
N ASN A 773 -6.67 4.62 12.37
CA ASN A 773 -6.86 5.78 13.26
C ASN A 773 -8.23 5.78 13.96
N ASN A 774 -9.29 5.32 13.28
CA ASN A 774 -10.57 5.06 13.94
C ASN A 774 -10.46 3.94 15.00
N ALA A 775 -9.66 2.89 14.71
CA ALA A 775 -9.36 1.84 15.70
C ALA A 775 -8.54 2.39 16.88
N VAL A 776 -7.64 3.36 16.69
CA VAL A 776 -6.91 4.08 17.76
C VAL A 776 -7.90 4.81 18.68
N VAL A 777 -8.92 5.48 18.12
CA VAL A 777 -9.97 6.14 18.93
C VAL A 777 -10.77 5.11 19.74
N LEU A 778 -11.15 3.98 19.14
CA LEU A 778 -11.81 2.86 19.84
C LEU A 778 -10.94 2.31 20.98
N ALA A 779 -9.65 2.08 20.70
CA ALA A 779 -8.69 1.60 21.70
C ALA A 779 -8.50 2.59 22.86
N THR A 780 -8.41 3.89 22.56
CA THR A 780 -8.33 4.95 23.57
C THR A 780 -9.60 5.02 24.41
N ALA A 781 -10.77 4.87 23.78
CA ALA A 781 -12.04 4.81 24.51
C ALA A 781 -12.10 3.60 25.49
N TYR A 782 -11.51 2.46 25.11
CA TYR A 782 -11.33 1.32 26.01
C TYR A 782 -10.40 1.66 27.18
N ASP A 783 -9.23 2.26 26.89
CA ASP A 783 -8.27 2.66 27.94
C ASP A 783 -8.89 3.64 28.95
N LEU A 784 -9.78 4.53 28.50
CA LEU A 784 -10.48 5.52 29.34
C LEU A 784 -11.62 4.93 30.16
N SER A 785 -12.34 3.91 29.64
CA SER A 785 -13.62 3.47 30.21
C SER A 785 -13.64 2.03 30.72
N GLY A 786 -12.70 1.19 30.27
CA GLY A 786 -12.70 -0.25 30.51
C GLY A 786 -13.81 -1.02 29.78
N ARG A 787 -14.61 -0.36 28.90
CA ARG A 787 -15.71 -0.98 28.16
C ARG A 787 -15.18 -1.87 27.06
N THR A 788 -15.30 -3.20 27.24
CA THR A 788 -14.72 -4.22 26.32
C THR A 788 -15.23 -4.13 24.91
N GLU A 789 -16.43 -3.57 24.68
CA GLU A 789 -16.96 -3.38 23.34
C GLU A 789 -16.10 -2.46 22.47
N PHE A 790 -15.43 -1.46 23.05
CA PHE A 790 -14.49 -0.59 22.34
C PHE A 790 -13.21 -1.32 21.99
N ARG A 791 -12.67 -2.12 22.93
CA ARG A 791 -11.55 -3.03 22.66
C ARG A 791 -11.86 -3.98 21.50
N ASP A 792 -13.01 -4.61 21.57
CA ASP A 792 -13.47 -5.59 20.58
C ASP A 792 -13.66 -4.93 19.20
N GLY A 793 -14.16 -3.67 19.18
CA GLY A 793 -14.23 -2.89 17.95
C GLY A 793 -12.87 -2.57 17.35
N ALA A 794 -11.89 -2.18 18.17
CA ALA A 794 -10.52 -1.91 17.73
C ALA A 794 -9.84 -3.18 17.16
N VAL A 795 -9.99 -4.32 17.86
CA VAL A 795 -9.48 -5.62 17.39
C VAL A 795 -10.12 -6.01 16.06
N GLN A 796 -11.44 -5.90 15.94
CA GLN A 796 -12.18 -6.28 14.75
C GLN A 796 -11.89 -5.40 13.53
N ALA A 797 -11.56 -4.12 13.71
CA ALA A 797 -11.14 -3.24 12.62
C ALA A 797 -9.89 -3.78 11.92
N MET A 798 -8.97 -4.42 12.66
CA MET A 798 -7.75 -4.99 12.11
C MET A 798 -7.99 -6.28 11.31
N ASP A 799 -9.13 -6.96 11.48
CA ASP A 799 -9.48 -8.12 10.65
C ASP A 799 -9.53 -7.74 9.16
N TYR A 800 -10.04 -6.54 8.84
CA TYR A 800 -10.05 -6.02 7.47
C TYR A 800 -8.65 -5.82 6.92
N ILE A 801 -7.75 -5.24 7.70
CA ILE A 801 -6.35 -4.98 7.31
C ILE A 801 -5.61 -6.29 7.03
N PHE A 802 -5.95 -7.37 7.72
CA PHE A 802 -5.29 -8.67 7.61
C PHE A 802 -6.06 -9.70 6.75
N GLY A 803 -6.99 -9.28 5.88
CA GLY A 803 -7.56 -10.14 4.85
C GLY A 803 -9.07 -10.37 4.93
N ARG A 804 -9.78 -9.95 6.00
CA ARG A 804 -11.24 -10.00 6.03
C ARG A 804 -11.83 -8.85 5.20
N ASN A 805 -11.51 -8.80 3.92
CA ASN A 805 -11.95 -7.78 2.96
C ASN A 805 -12.36 -8.44 1.63
N ALA A 806 -12.87 -7.67 0.67
CA ALA A 806 -13.37 -8.21 -0.59
C ALA A 806 -12.27 -8.90 -1.42
N LEU A 807 -11.05 -8.38 -1.37
CA LEU A 807 -9.88 -8.92 -2.07
C LEU A 807 -9.22 -10.11 -1.36
N ASN A 808 -9.62 -10.40 -0.10
CA ASN A 808 -8.91 -11.39 0.73
C ASN A 808 -7.40 -11.06 0.88
N GLN A 809 -7.07 -9.77 0.84
CA GLN A 809 -5.71 -9.23 0.83
C GLN A 809 -5.31 -8.77 2.23
N SER A 810 -4.21 -9.29 2.77
CA SER A 810 -3.54 -8.63 3.88
C SER A 810 -2.73 -7.44 3.35
N TYR A 811 -3.00 -6.25 3.87
CA TYR A 811 -2.33 -5.01 3.45
C TYR A 811 -1.00 -4.78 4.17
N VAL A 812 -0.53 -5.73 4.99
CA VAL A 812 0.72 -5.63 5.76
C VAL A 812 1.71 -6.67 5.27
N THR A 813 2.85 -6.22 4.74
CA THR A 813 3.89 -7.10 4.20
C THR A 813 4.35 -8.13 5.23
N GLY A 814 4.44 -9.39 4.81
CA GLY A 814 4.91 -10.50 5.64
C GLY A 814 3.93 -10.96 6.71
N TRP A 815 2.67 -10.49 6.69
CA TRP A 815 1.63 -10.82 7.65
C TRP A 815 0.36 -11.31 6.94
N GLY A 816 0.10 -12.61 6.96
CA GLY A 816 -0.96 -13.32 6.23
C GLY A 816 -0.41 -14.14 5.08
N GLU A 817 -1.22 -15.07 4.55
CA GLU A 817 -0.87 -15.93 3.40
C GLU A 817 -0.86 -15.13 2.09
N HIS A 818 -1.82 -14.22 1.92
CA HIS A 818 -1.93 -13.33 0.77
C HIS A 818 -1.67 -11.90 1.22
N ALA A 819 -0.38 -11.57 1.46
CA ALA A 819 0.07 -10.28 1.93
C ALA A 819 0.60 -9.41 0.80
N ALA A 820 0.43 -8.09 0.90
CA ALA A 820 1.03 -7.11 0.00
C ALA A 820 2.56 -7.25 -0.01
N GLN A 821 3.17 -7.21 -1.20
CA GLN A 821 4.61 -7.45 -1.41
C GLN A 821 5.25 -6.40 -2.31
N ASN A 822 4.46 -5.70 -3.14
CA ASN A 822 4.95 -4.84 -4.21
C ASN A 822 4.56 -3.38 -3.99
N GLN A 823 4.64 -2.91 -2.72
CA GLN A 823 4.30 -1.52 -2.44
C GLN A 823 5.20 -0.57 -3.25
N HIS A 824 4.60 0.56 -3.66
CA HIS A 824 5.29 1.62 -4.39
C HIS A 824 6.35 2.27 -3.49
N THR A 825 7.61 1.97 -3.76
CA THR A 825 8.76 2.56 -3.08
C THR A 825 10.01 2.45 -3.94
N ARG A 826 10.82 3.48 -3.97
CA ARG A 826 12.10 3.49 -4.70
C ARG A 826 13.15 2.58 -4.08
N ILE A 827 13.06 2.37 -2.77
CA ILE A 827 14.09 1.65 -1.98
C ILE A 827 13.90 0.13 -2.07
N PHE A 828 12.65 -0.35 -1.91
CA PHE A 828 12.33 -1.78 -1.82
C PHE A 828 11.57 -2.26 -3.07
N ALA A 829 12.18 -2.03 -4.23
CA ALA A 829 11.53 -2.15 -5.53
C ALA A 829 11.77 -3.52 -6.19
N ASN A 830 11.55 -4.64 -5.48
CA ASN A 830 11.81 -6.00 -6.00
C ASN A 830 11.08 -6.29 -7.32
N GLN A 831 9.83 -5.85 -7.47
CA GLN A 831 9.06 -6.07 -8.70
C GLN A 831 9.68 -5.36 -9.93
N ALA A 832 10.38 -4.24 -9.72
CA ALA A 832 11.08 -3.52 -10.79
C ALA A 832 12.53 -4.02 -10.98
N ASP A 833 13.17 -4.53 -9.91
CA ASP A 833 14.52 -5.11 -9.94
C ASP A 833 14.63 -6.23 -8.89
N GLU A 834 14.63 -7.48 -9.34
CA GLU A 834 14.70 -8.68 -8.48
C GLU A 834 15.95 -8.73 -7.56
N ARG A 835 16.96 -7.91 -7.79
CA ARG A 835 18.14 -7.78 -6.92
C ARG A 835 17.86 -7.00 -5.65
N LEU A 836 16.77 -6.21 -5.63
CA LEU A 836 16.30 -5.46 -4.49
C LEU A 836 15.31 -6.29 -3.65
N PRO A 837 15.18 -6.04 -2.34
CA PRO A 837 14.20 -6.73 -1.52
C PRO A 837 12.79 -6.20 -1.75
N HIS A 838 11.79 -7.01 -1.39
CA HIS A 838 10.45 -6.50 -1.09
C HIS A 838 10.48 -5.60 0.14
N PRO A 839 9.48 -4.72 0.36
CA PRO A 839 9.35 -3.97 1.60
C PRO A 839 9.42 -4.86 2.85
N PRO A 840 9.99 -4.37 3.96
CA PRO A 840 10.17 -5.18 5.16
C PRO A 840 8.82 -5.61 5.76
N ALA A 841 8.82 -6.75 6.48
CA ALA A 841 7.65 -7.20 7.21
C ALA A 841 7.16 -6.11 8.18
N GLY A 842 5.84 -5.91 8.23
CA GLY A 842 5.23 -4.83 9.02
C GLY A 842 4.99 -3.53 8.25
N SER A 843 5.31 -3.45 6.95
CA SER A 843 4.98 -2.30 6.11
C SER A 843 3.51 -2.31 5.67
N LEU A 844 2.79 -1.22 5.89
CA LEU A 844 1.38 -1.05 5.54
C LEU A 844 1.23 -0.39 4.18
N ALA A 845 0.47 -1.02 3.28
CA ALA A 845 0.03 -0.41 2.01
C ALA A 845 -1.12 0.59 2.22
N GLY A 846 -1.22 1.59 1.36
CA GLY A 846 -2.25 2.64 1.40
C GLY A 846 -3.68 2.12 1.43
N GLY A 847 -3.98 1.07 0.65
CA GLY A 847 -5.28 0.41 0.60
C GLY A 847 -6.16 0.88 -0.56
N ALA A 848 -7.39 0.37 -0.60
CA ALA A 848 -8.32 0.67 -1.68
C ALA A 848 -8.59 2.17 -1.80
N ASN A 849 -8.49 2.68 -3.05
CA ASN A 849 -8.69 4.08 -3.40
C ASN A 849 -9.67 4.18 -4.59
N ALA A 850 -10.89 4.60 -4.32
CA ALA A 850 -11.94 4.74 -5.34
C ALA A 850 -11.75 5.98 -6.23
N GLY A 851 -10.83 6.90 -5.88
CA GLY A 851 -10.41 8.03 -6.70
C GLY A 851 -9.56 7.60 -7.89
N LEU A 852 -8.89 6.45 -7.80
CA LEU A 852 -7.97 5.94 -8.82
C LEU A 852 -6.94 7.01 -9.24
N ASP A 853 -6.31 7.63 -8.23
CA ASP A 853 -5.50 8.85 -8.40
C ASP A 853 -4.10 8.59 -9.03
N ASP A 854 -3.85 7.41 -9.58
CA ASP A 854 -2.66 7.12 -10.38
C ASP A 854 -3.01 6.49 -11.72
N PRO A 855 -2.17 6.66 -12.76
CA PRO A 855 -2.46 6.17 -14.11
C PRO A 855 -2.61 4.65 -14.21
N TYR A 856 -1.84 3.89 -13.41
CA TYR A 856 -1.90 2.42 -13.43
C TYR A 856 -3.22 1.90 -12.86
N ALA A 857 -3.60 2.40 -11.67
CA ALA A 857 -4.89 2.05 -11.07
C ALA A 857 -6.08 2.52 -11.93
N ALA A 858 -6.00 3.74 -12.48
CA ALA A 858 -7.03 4.32 -13.33
C ALA A 858 -7.31 3.47 -14.57
N LYS A 859 -6.26 2.94 -15.19
CA LYS A 859 -6.39 2.05 -16.34
C LYS A 859 -6.95 0.68 -15.94
N LEU A 860 -6.32 0.04 -14.94
CA LEU A 860 -6.58 -1.36 -14.58
C LEU A 860 -7.91 -1.56 -13.84
N LEU A 861 -8.27 -0.62 -12.97
CA LEU A 861 -9.37 -0.75 -12.00
C LEU A 861 -10.60 0.09 -12.35
N ARG A 862 -10.70 0.62 -13.55
CA ARG A 862 -11.81 1.47 -14.00
C ARG A 862 -13.17 0.81 -13.71
N GLY A 863 -14.03 1.53 -12.99
CA GLY A 863 -15.36 1.04 -12.60
C GLY A 863 -15.37 0.03 -11.44
N CYS A 864 -14.27 -0.16 -10.75
CA CYS A 864 -14.19 -1.00 -9.56
C CYS A 864 -15.20 -0.56 -8.49
N LYS A 865 -15.68 -1.50 -7.69
CA LYS A 865 -16.38 -1.17 -6.44
C LYS A 865 -15.35 -0.69 -5.41
N PRO A 866 -15.70 0.22 -4.49
CA PRO A 866 -14.74 0.87 -3.61
C PRO A 866 -13.72 -0.06 -2.95
N MET A 867 -14.15 -1.22 -2.47
CA MET A 867 -13.30 -2.20 -1.79
C MET A 867 -12.40 -3.00 -2.76
N PHE A 868 -12.72 -2.97 -4.07
CA PHE A 868 -11.92 -3.59 -5.15
C PHE A 868 -10.95 -2.62 -5.83
N CYS A 869 -10.95 -1.35 -5.45
CA CYS A 869 -10.08 -0.33 -6.07
C CYS A 869 -8.65 -0.38 -5.46
N TYR A 870 -8.01 -1.55 -5.51
CA TYR A 870 -6.66 -1.80 -5.03
C TYR A 870 -5.96 -2.84 -5.91
N VAL A 871 -4.69 -2.65 -6.16
CA VAL A 871 -3.80 -3.63 -6.80
C VAL A 871 -2.43 -3.64 -6.12
N ASP A 872 -1.89 -4.83 -5.82
CA ASP A 872 -0.53 -4.98 -5.28
C ASP A 872 0.50 -4.89 -6.40
N HIS A 873 0.73 -3.68 -6.90
CA HIS A 873 1.68 -3.41 -7.97
C HIS A 873 2.47 -2.13 -7.70
N ILE A 874 3.78 -2.17 -7.99
CA ILE A 874 4.71 -1.07 -7.68
C ILE A 874 4.38 0.24 -8.42
N GLU A 875 3.76 0.18 -9.60
CA GLU A 875 3.37 1.37 -10.36
C GLU A 875 2.12 2.05 -9.78
N SER A 876 1.31 1.35 -8.97
CA SER A 876 0.12 1.93 -8.36
C SER A 876 0.45 2.64 -7.06
N TYR A 877 0.88 3.91 -7.15
CA TYR A 877 1.22 4.68 -5.96
C TYR A 877 -0.02 5.11 -5.15
N ALA A 878 -1.14 5.38 -5.79
CA ALA A 878 -2.34 5.84 -5.06
C ALA A 878 -3.08 4.74 -4.29
N THR A 879 -2.82 3.46 -4.58
CA THR A 879 -3.43 2.33 -3.86
C THR A 879 -2.43 1.55 -3.02
N ASN A 880 -1.18 1.44 -3.48
CA ASN A 880 -0.20 0.50 -2.93
C ASN A 880 1.10 1.17 -2.40
N GLU A 881 1.11 2.46 -2.15
CA GLU A 881 2.27 3.15 -1.58
C GLU A 881 2.46 2.79 -0.10
N VAL A 882 3.66 3.00 0.45
CA VAL A 882 3.96 3.07 1.88
C VAL A 882 4.06 4.54 2.31
N ALA A 883 3.74 4.86 3.57
CA ALA A 883 4.03 6.18 4.13
C ALA A 883 4.27 6.11 5.64
N VAL A 884 5.09 7.02 6.17
CA VAL A 884 5.46 7.04 7.59
C VAL A 884 4.24 7.27 8.50
N ASN A 885 3.31 8.13 8.11
CA ASN A 885 2.09 8.42 8.88
C ASN A 885 1.07 7.26 8.88
N TRP A 886 1.08 6.40 7.87
CA TRP A 886 0.26 5.20 7.85
C TRP A 886 0.86 4.11 8.75
N ASN A 887 2.16 3.96 8.69
CA ASN A 887 2.90 2.98 9.48
C ASN A 887 2.98 3.38 10.97
N SER A 888 2.92 4.66 11.33
CA SER A 888 2.83 5.10 12.72
C SER A 888 1.47 4.74 13.35
N ALA A 889 0.39 4.85 12.59
CA ALA A 889 -0.92 4.36 13.01
C ALA A 889 -0.90 2.84 13.26
N LEU A 890 -0.28 2.06 12.33
CA LEU A 890 -0.10 0.61 12.50
C LEU A 890 0.76 0.30 13.73
N ALA A 891 1.87 1.00 13.95
CA ALA A 891 2.74 0.78 15.10
C ALA A 891 2.02 1.03 16.44
N TRP A 892 1.18 2.07 16.49
CA TRP A 892 0.37 2.39 17.66
C TRP A 892 -0.65 1.28 17.96
N ILE A 893 -1.44 0.89 16.95
CA ILE A 893 -2.48 -0.13 17.16
C ILE A 893 -1.89 -1.52 17.40
N ALA A 894 -0.76 -1.86 16.78
CA ALA A 894 -0.05 -3.13 17.02
C ALA A 894 0.45 -3.22 18.47
N SER A 895 0.90 -2.11 19.03
CA SER A 895 1.30 -2.04 20.46
C SER A 895 0.10 -2.23 21.38
N PHE A 896 -1.07 -1.64 21.03
CA PHE A 896 -2.31 -1.88 21.78
C PHE A 896 -2.75 -3.36 21.69
N LEU A 897 -2.71 -3.95 20.50
CA LEU A 897 -3.13 -5.34 20.27
C LEU A 897 -2.25 -6.34 21.03
N ASP A 898 -0.93 -6.12 21.10
CA ASP A 898 -0.01 -6.96 21.90
C ASP A 898 -0.38 -6.94 23.38
N ASP A 899 -0.75 -5.78 23.92
CA ASP A 899 -1.22 -5.67 25.31
C ASP A 899 -2.53 -6.46 25.55
N GLN A 900 -3.40 -6.60 24.52
CA GLN A 900 -4.66 -7.34 24.67
C GLN A 900 -4.46 -8.87 24.66
N GLY A 901 -3.34 -9.36 24.21
CA GLY A 901 -2.99 -10.80 24.21
C GLY A 901 -2.74 -11.36 25.62
N THR A 902 -2.39 -10.52 26.56
CA THR A 902 -2.23 -10.93 27.97
C THR A 902 -3.57 -10.77 28.69
N ALA A 903 -3.83 -11.65 29.65
CA ALA A 903 -4.97 -11.47 30.55
C ALA A 903 -4.89 -10.07 31.16
N ALA A 904 -6.01 -9.32 31.13
CA ALA A 904 -6.11 -8.07 31.85
C ALA A 904 -5.61 -8.29 33.28
N PRO A 905 -4.72 -7.43 33.82
CA PRO A 905 -4.31 -7.58 35.20
C PRO A 905 -5.60 -7.64 36.04
N ALA A 906 -5.72 -8.67 36.85
CA ALA A 906 -6.80 -8.76 37.80
C ALA A 906 -6.91 -7.41 38.51
N THR A 907 -8.07 -6.76 38.52
CA THR A 907 -8.29 -5.52 39.26
C THR A 907 -7.74 -5.72 40.64
N ALA A 908 -6.71 -4.96 40.97
CA ALA A 908 -6.05 -5.16 42.25
C ALA A 908 -7.04 -4.80 43.33
N ALA A 909 -7.08 -5.61 44.30
CA ALA A 909 -7.64 -5.30 45.60
C ALA A 909 -6.80 -4.23 46.33
N CYS A 910 -6.51 -3.10 45.64
CA CYS A 910 -5.78 -1.95 46.20
C CYS A 910 -6.28 -0.62 45.68
N THR A 911 -6.27 0.39 46.52
CA THR A 911 -6.54 1.78 46.21
C THR A 911 -5.30 2.62 46.53
N VAL A 912 -4.97 3.58 45.66
CA VAL A 912 -3.84 4.48 45.88
C VAL A 912 -4.32 5.93 45.90
N ARG A 913 -3.86 6.68 46.91
CA ARG A 913 -4.04 8.12 47.01
C ARG A 913 -2.67 8.81 46.94
N TYR A 914 -2.50 9.69 45.97
CA TYR A 914 -1.29 10.51 45.81
C TYR A 914 -1.55 11.88 46.43
N ILE A 915 -0.60 12.36 47.27
CA ILE A 915 -0.69 13.63 47.95
C ILE A 915 0.54 14.46 47.58
N ASP A 916 0.32 15.66 47.06
CA ASP A 916 1.35 16.65 46.79
C ASP A 916 1.27 17.71 47.92
N TYR A 917 2.34 17.83 48.69
CA TYR A 917 2.45 18.82 49.77
C TYR A 917 2.95 20.18 49.27
N GLY A 918 3.14 20.34 47.98
CA GLY A 918 3.56 21.59 47.37
C GLY A 918 5.06 21.68 47.06
N ARG A 919 5.40 22.70 46.28
CA ARG A 919 6.78 22.97 45.87
C ARG A 919 7.58 23.66 46.99
N TRP A 920 8.88 23.42 47.02
CA TRP A 920 9.81 24.14 47.82
C TRP A 920 9.88 25.63 47.39
N GLN A 921 10.27 26.49 48.35
CA GLN A 921 10.29 27.94 48.11
C GLN A 921 11.24 28.38 46.99
N ASP A 922 12.28 27.60 46.73
CA ASP A 922 13.24 27.84 45.63
C ASP A 922 12.79 27.28 44.28
N GLY A 923 11.63 26.60 44.23
CA GLY A 923 11.07 26.01 43.02
C GLY A 923 11.82 24.79 42.49
N THR A 924 12.88 24.34 43.19
CA THR A 924 13.75 23.26 42.67
C THR A 924 13.23 21.85 42.96
N GLY A 925 12.18 21.71 43.77
CA GLY A 925 11.63 20.39 44.11
C GLY A 925 10.29 20.48 44.82
N PHE A 926 9.78 19.33 45.25
CA PHE A 926 8.54 19.15 45.99
C PHE A 926 8.59 17.94 46.90
N THR A 927 7.65 17.95 47.85
CA THR A 927 7.46 16.79 48.80
C THR A 927 6.12 16.14 48.46
N GLY A 928 6.11 14.81 48.33
CA GLY A 928 4.92 14.06 48.06
C GLY A 928 4.77 12.81 48.91
N GLN A 929 3.56 12.23 48.90
CA GLN A 929 3.24 10.99 49.61
C GLN A 929 2.33 10.12 48.75
N VAL A 930 2.53 8.81 48.83
CA VAL A 930 1.65 7.79 48.26
C VAL A 930 1.08 6.95 49.40
N GLU A 931 -0.25 6.85 49.46
CA GLU A 931 -0.94 5.97 50.40
C GLU A 931 -1.53 4.79 49.61
N VAL A 932 -1.21 3.57 50.06
CA VAL A 932 -1.69 2.33 49.41
C VAL A 932 -2.56 1.57 50.40
N THR A 933 -3.82 1.40 50.06
CA THR A 933 -4.80 0.65 50.90
C THR A 933 -5.05 -0.72 50.25
N ASN A 934 -4.94 -1.78 50.99
CA ASN A 934 -5.35 -3.12 50.62
C ASN A 934 -6.89 -3.21 50.70
N THR A 935 -7.58 -3.18 49.58
CA THR A 935 -9.06 -3.34 49.47
C THR A 935 -9.46 -4.80 49.24
N GLY A 936 -8.51 -5.73 49.12
CA GLY A 936 -8.75 -7.16 49.00
C GLY A 936 -9.13 -7.85 50.29
N THR A 937 -9.39 -9.14 50.20
CA THR A 937 -9.78 -10.00 51.33
C THR A 937 -8.59 -10.76 51.96
N THR A 938 -7.42 -10.67 51.34
CA THR A 938 -6.19 -11.36 51.79
C THR A 938 -5.11 -10.36 52.18
N THR A 939 -4.28 -10.72 53.16
CA THR A 939 -3.11 -9.94 53.54
C THR A 939 -2.08 -9.94 52.43
N VAL A 940 -1.57 -8.76 52.04
CA VAL A 940 -0.40 -8.63 51.19
C VAL A 940 0.84 -8.77 52.06
N ASP A 941 1.64 -9.82 51.81
CA ASP A 941 2.90 -10.10 52.59
C ASP A 941 4.09 -9.91 51.64
N GLY A 942 4.83 -8.84 51.89
CA GLY A 942 5.82 -8.31 50.96
C GLY A 942 5.17 -7.52 49.84
N TRP A 943 5.52 -6.23 49.73
CA TRP A 943 4.95 -5.40 48.71
C TRP A 943 5.98 -4.60 47.94
N THR A 944 5.67 -4.42 46.64
CA THR A 944 6.38 -3.55 45.73
C THR A 944 5.38 -2.63 45.06
N LEU A 945 5.48 -1.34 45.30
CA LEU A 945 4.71 -0.28 44.63
C LEU A 945 5.54 0.25 43.46
N ARG A 946 4.92 0.38 42.29
CA ARG A 946 5.56 1.02 41.14
C ARG A 946 4.63 2.08 40.56
N PHE A 947 5.23 3.20 40.13
CA PHE A 947 4.56 4.26 39.36
C PHE A 947 5.55 4.98 38.42
N ALA A 948 5.08 5.71 37.46
CA ALA A 948 5.93 6.48 36.55
C ALA A 948 5.57 7.95 36.59
N TRP A 949 6.59 8.81 36.61
CA TRP A 949 6.42 10.23 36.41
C TRP A 949 6.01 10.52 34.95
N ALA A 950 5.09 11.46 34.75
CA ALA A 950 4.75 11.95 33.42
C ALA A 950 5.81 12.95 32.87
N THR A 951 6.66 13.51 33.77
CA THR A 951 7.66 14.53 33.44
C THR A 951 9.00 14.22 34.11
N ASP A 952 9.78 15.25 34.45
CA ASP A 952 11.16 15.20 34.90
C ASP A 952 11.48 15.04 36.41
N PRO A 953 10.56 14.72 37.34
CA PRO A 953 10.94 14.58 38.73
C PRO A 953 12.02 13.51 38.94
N VAL A 954 13.04 13.88 39.70
CA VAL A 954 14.11 12.97 40.15
C VAL A 954 13.97 12.76 41.65
N LEU A 955 13.74 11.52 42.05
CA LEU A 955 13.67 11.11 43.44
C LEU A 955 15.00 11.41 44.17
N ARG A 956 14.93 12.09 45.30
CA ARG A 956 16.11 12.38 46.11
C ARG A 956 16.18 11.49 47.34
N GLU A 957 15.07 11.34 47.99
CA GLU A 957 14.96 10.47 49.15
C GLU A 957 13.54 9.96 49.30
N ALA A 958 13.35 8.85 49.96
CA ALA A 958 12.05 8.33 50.33
C ALA A 958 12.11 7.79 51.76
N TRP A 959 11.00 7.79 52.45
CA TRP A 959 10.89 7.23 53.82
C TRP A 959 9.62 6.35 53.88
N LEU A 960 9.63 5.43 54.83
CA LEU A 960 8.63 4.38 55.01
C LEU A 960 8.59 3.32 53.87
N GLY A 961 9.64 3.30 53.04
CA GLY A 961 9.88 2.32 51.97
C GLY A 961 11.20 2.56 51.31
N LYS A 962 11.78 1.52 50.68
CA LYS A 962 13.03 1.59 49.93
C LYS A 962 12.71 1.91 48.48
N ALA A 963 13.08 3.09 48.04
CA ALA A 963 12.76 3.54 46.72
C ALA A 963 13.99 3.58 45.83
N THR A 964 13.77 3.20 44.54
CA THR A 964 14.71 3.36 43.44
C THR A 964 13.99 4.00 42.26
N GLN A 965 14.73 4.72 41.42
CA GLN A 965 14.19 5.26 40.18
C GLN A 965 15.05 4.84 39.00
N ASP A 966 14.38 4.39 37.94
CA ASP A 966 14.98 4.11 36.64
C ASP A 966 14.18 4.87 35.56
N GLY A 967 14.83 5.87 34.92
CA GLY A 967 14.12 6.83 34.05
C GLY A 967 12.94 7.47 34.78
N ALA A 968 11.75 7.36 34.16
CA ALA A 968 10.52 7.87 34.76
C ALA A 968 9.92 6.97 35.82
N THR A 969 10.34 5.71 35.92
CA THR A 969 9.73 4.70 36.81
C THR A 969 10.34 4.71 38.20
N VAL A 970 9.48 4.88 39.21
CA VAL A 970 9.81 4.73 40.61
C VAL A 970 9.32 3.37 41.10
N THR A 971 10.21 2.63 41.74
CA THR A 971 9.90 1.36 42.41
C THR A 971 10.18 1.51 43.91
N VAL A 972 9.17 1.22 44.71
CA VAL A 972 9.29 1.26 46.18
C VAL A 972 9.00 -0.12 46.77
N THR A 973 9.88 -0.65 47.57
CA THR A 973 9.66 -1.91 48.28
C THR A 973 9.47 -1.64 49.80
N ASN A 974 8.80 -2.57 50.45
CA ASN A 974 8.54 -2.47 51.87
C ASN A 974 9.81 -2.43 52.72
N GLU A 975 9.70 -1.87 53.92
CA GLU A 975 10.61 -2.08 55.04
C GLU A 975 10.19 -3.31 55.85
N THR A 976 11.07 -3.82 56.66
CA THR A 976 10.80 -5.03 57.47
C THR A 976 9.61 -4.87 58.42
N TYR A 977 9.34 -3.64 58.87
CA TYR A 977 8.29 -3.37 59.87
C TYR A 977 6.92 -3.13 59.24
N ASN A 978 6.85 -2.85 57.93
CA ASN A 978 5.60 -2.58 57.18
C ASN A 978 5.34 -3.53 56.00
N GLN A 979 6.00 -4.68 55.99
CA GLN A 979 5.92 -5.65 54.91
C GLN A 979 4.52 -6.24 54.72
N ARG A 980 3.65 -6.18 55.73
CA ARG A 980 2.31 -6.75 55.71
C ARG A 980 1.25 -5.66 55.68
N ILE A 981 0.37 -5.73 54.65
CA ILE A 981 -0.81 -4.88 54.54
C ILE A 981 -2.05 -5.75 54.73
N GLN A 982 -2.68 -5.66 55.89
CA GLN A 982 -3.91 -6.38 56.20
C GLN A 982 -5.07 -5.88 55.32
N PRO A 983 -6.14 -6.67 55.10
CA PRO A 983 -7.36 -6.18 54.48
C PRO A 983 -7.87 -4.91 55.15
N GLY A 984 -8.16 -3.85 54.37
CA GLY A 984 -8.57 -2.54 54.82
C GLY A 984 -7.48 -1.66 55.41
N ALA A 985 -6.23 -2.16 55.59
CA ALA A 985 -5.11 -1.37 56.10
C ALA A 985 -4.41 -0.55 55.01
N THR A 986 -3.83 0.58 55.40
CA THR A 986 -3.09 1.48 54.51
C THR A 986 -1.62 1.54 54.93
N VAL A 987 -0.71 1.49 53.97
CA VAL A 987 0.70 1.85 54.12
C VAL A 987 0.99 3.17 53.42
N MET A 988 1.97 3.92 53.90
CA MET A 988 2.34 5.23 53.35
C MET A 988 3.80 5.21 52.92
N VAL A 989 4.13 5.89 51.85
CA VAL A 989 5.48 6.18 51.40
C VAL A 989 5.59 7.68 51.17
N GLY A 990 6.46 8.37 51.86
CA GLY A 990 6.76 9.76 51.60
C GLY A 990 8.04 9.92 50.79
N PHE A 991 8.19 10.98 50.05
CA PHE A 991 9.37 11.24 49.24
C PHE A 991 9.62 12.72 49.00
N ASN A 992 10.89 13.07 48.71
CA ASN A 992 11.33 14.31 48.15
C ASN A 992 11.82 14.10 46.74
N ALA A 993 11.40 14.95 45.80
CA ALA A 993 11.85 14.91 44.42
C ALA A 993 12.24 16.31 43.91
N THR A 994 13.30 16.39 43.09
CA THR A 994 13.73 17.61 42.44
C THR A 994 13.29 17.63 40.99
N THR A 995 13.21 18.80 40.41
CA THR A 995 12.83 19.02 39.01
C THR A 995 13.79 20.01 38.35
N ALA A 996 14.21 19.69 37.11
CA ALA A 996 15.17 20.51 36.37
C ALA A 996 14.49 21.43 35.34
N LEU A 997 13.20 21.19 35.01
CA LEU A 997 12.45 21.92 34.02
C LEU A 997 11.16 22.51 34.61
N THR A 998 10.69 23.62 34.01
CA THR A 998 9.39 24.18 34.33
C THR A 998 8.32 23.47 33.51
N LEU A 999 8.00 22.24 33.93
CA LEU A 999 6.95 21.40 33.34
C LEU A 999 5.83 21.21 34.36
N THR A 1000 4.65 20.76 33.88
CA THR A 1000 3.58 20.29 34.75
C THR A 1000 4.06 19.09 35.56
N LYS A 1001 3.57 18.96 36.80
CA LYS A 1001 3.87 17.85 37.70
C LYS A 1001 2.57 17.17 38.12
N PRO A 1002 1.82 16.59 37.13
CA PRO A 1002 0.61 15.88 37.48
C PRO A 1002 0.95 14.65 38.32
N PRO A 1003 0.03 14.19 39.19
CA PRO A 1003 0.22 12.91 39.89
C PRO A 1003 0.41 11.79 38.85
N PRO A 1004 1.17 10.75 39.16
CA PRO A 1004 1.26 9.57 38.31
C PRO A 1004 -0.14 9.02 37.97
N ALA A 1005 -0.37 8.71 36.71
CA ALA A 1005 -1.69 8.23 36.28
C ALA A 1005 -1.98 6.79 36.68
N LEU A 1006 -0.91 6.02 36.92
CA LEU A 1006 -0.98 4.58 37.18
C LEU A 1006 -0.08 4.17 38.29
N PHE A 1007 -0.64 3.36 39.23
CA PHE A 1007 0.10 2.72 40.31
C PHE A 1007 -0.11 1.21 40.26
N THR A 1008 0.91 0.43 40.52
CA THR A 1008 0.80 -1.03 40.68
C THR A 1008 1.32 -1.49 42.01
N LEU A 1009 0.62 -2.44 42.63
CA LEU A 1009 1.07 -3.16 43.84
C LEU A 1009 1.34 -4.61 43.43
N ASN A 1010 2.60 -5.06 43.61
CA ASN A 1010 3.05 -6.40 43.18
C ASN A 1010 2.69 -6.72 41.73
N GLY A 1011 2.79 -5.73 40.85
CA GLY A 1011 2.51 -5.88 39.43
C GLY A 1011 1.01 -5.77 39.02
N THR A 1012 0.10 -5.62 39.98
CA THR A 1012 -1.34 -5.47 39.72
C THR A 1012 -1.77 -4.01 39.89
N VAL A 1013 -2.56 -3.50 38.95
CA VAL A 1013 -3.01 -2.10 38.91
C VAL A 1013 -3.94 -1.79 40.07
N CYS A 1014 -3.68 -0.71 40.80
CA CYS A 1014 -4.54 -0.18 41.87
C CYS A 1014 -5.51 0.85 41.30
N SER A 1015 -6.71 0.95 41.89
CA SER A 1015 -7.60 2.06 41.64
C SER A 1015 -7.08 3.36 42.27
N SER A 1016 -7.31 4.51 41.66
CA SER A 1016 -7.05 5.81 42.28
C SER A 1016 -8.12 6.12 43.33
N GLY A 1017 -7.69 6.46 44.56
CA GLY A 1017 -8.56 6.85 45.65
C GLY A 1017 -8.83 8.33 45.72
#